data_72cdbcc4365d892b56b19c86f0945e1f
#
_entry.id   72cdbcc4365d892b56b19c86f0945e1f
#
_cell.length_a   1.000
_cell.length_b   1.000
_cell.length_c   1.000
_cell.angle_alpha   90.00
_cell.angle_beta   90.00
_cell.angle_gamma   90.00
#
_symmetry.space_group_name_H-M   'P 1'
#
loop_
_entity.id
_entity.type
_entity.pdbx_description
1 polymer ?
#
loop_
_entity_poly.entity_id
_entity_poly.type
_entity_poly.pdbx_seq_one_letter_code
_entity_poly.pdbx_strand_id
1 'polypeptide(L)'
;MAHNRFMPTVAPSSTLPTGSVPAEVRAAVADEARVSTRAIDRVAAASDASHFLLTPSAVVTAADAAEVAAVMRAASVARTPLTFRSGGTSLSGQASTSSLLVDTRQHFRRIEVLDGGARVRVEPGATVRQVNARLLRHGYRLGPDPASEAACTIGGVVANNSSGMACGTDENTYRTLESMVLVLPSGTVIDTADADANTRLKQVEPDLFEGLQRLRERVVSNPESVAIIRRQFAMKNTMGYGVNALLDFDSPVDMLAHLIIGSEGTLAFVASATYRTVPVKPAITTALAVFPNLDEATRALPALVGTGAATLELMDATSIRVGQGFADAPPQILGFEPADEAALLIEYQAGSAEDLTALERRGADTLTRLPLRAEAAFSTDPARRALAWKLRKGLYASVAGARPAGTTALLEDIVVPVPRLADTCEGLQELFTEHGYRDSVIFGHAKDGNIHFMLTDRFDETAAMRRFERFTDGMVDLVLDAGGNLKAEHGTGRVMAPFVRRQYGDELYEVMRELKRLCDPAGILNPGVIITDDPAAHLSDVKSVVQIEQEADRCVECGYCEPVCPSKDLTLTPRQRIVVRRAMQRAEQAGDHALARELERDYDYEGVDTCAVDGMCVTACPVLINTGTLVKRLRREDQNPVLAAGWSAAAAGWGAVTRAGAVALTVADAAPEALVRGATTLGRAVLGADTVLEYSADLPGGGQARRRLRGQRGSGDGAPVALYLPACVNSMFGATRAGGGVTDAFVRLCERAGIRVIVPDAIESMCCSTPWTSKGYNGGRERMLRRVVAAVRDTDPGGTLRIVSDAVSCTEGFAHLLEDAGVEVIVEDAVAFAAREILPRLGEVPQRIETLALHPTCSSTQLGVNDDLMRLAAAVAVNPVTPDSWGCCGFAGDRGMLHPELTASATAAQAAEVQAMDADAHASCNRTCEIGMTRATGSEYRHILELLAEAVES
;
A
#
# COMPACT_ATOMS: atom_id res chain seq x y z
N MET A 1 12.40 -0.80 -50.12
CA MET A 1 13.83 -0.66 -49.73
C MET A 1 13.86 -1.04 -48.22
N ALA A 2 14.46 -2.19 -47.90
CA ALA A 2 14.53 -2.67 -46.55
C ALA A 2 15.48 -1.81 -45.72
N HIS A 3 14.99 -1.03 -44.77
CA HIS A 3 15.80 -0.37 -43.78
C HIS A 3 16.28 -1.42 -42.77
N ASN A 4 17.58 -1.77 -42.91
CA ASN A 4 18.29 -2.50 -41.88
C ASN A 4 18.44 -1.57 -40.66
N ARG A 5 17.47 -1.56 -39.76
CA ARG A 5 17.58 -0.86 -38.45
C ARG A 5 18.53 -1.68 -37.58
N PHE A 6 19.65 -1.08 -37.23
CA PHE A 6 20.52 -1.55 -36.16
C PHE A 6 19.69 -1.60 -34.87
N MET A 7 19.34 -2.81 -34.44
CA MET A 7 18.85 -3.00 -33.07
C MET A 7 20.06 -2.83 -32.14
N PRO A 8 19.94 -2.03 -31.06
CA PRO A 8 20.91 -2.10 -30.00
C PRO A 8 20.89 -3.52 -29.45
N THR A 9 22.04 -4.16 -29.35
CA THR A 9 22.20 -5.44 -28.65
C THR A 9 21.70 -5.25 -27.24
N VAL A 10 20.61 -5.96 -26.88
CA VAL A 10 20.09 -6.04 -25.52
C VAL A 10 21.08 -6.86 -24.68
N ALA A 11 22.17 -6.22 -24.29
CA ALA A 11 22.93 -6.62 -23.12
C ALA A 11 22.63 -5.52 -22.09
N PRO A 12 21.93 -5.84 -20.98
CA PRO A 12 21.87 -4.88 -19.88
C PRO A 12 23.30 -4.52 -19.51
N SER A 13 23.58 -3.23 -19.39
CA SER A 13 24.87 -2.75 -18.86
C SER A 13 25.14 -3.50 -17.56
N SER A 14 26.14 -4.39 -17.56
CA SER A 14 26.42 -5.30 -16.43
C SER A 14 26.99 -4.59 -15.21
N THR A 15 27.24 -3.29 -15.30
CA THR A 15 27.80 -2.51 -14.19
C THR A 15 26.85 -1.39 -13.80
N LEU A 16 26.53 -1.30 -12.51
CA LEU A 16 25.80 -0.17 -11.95
C LEU A 16 26.64 1.12 -12.17
N PRO A 17 26.14 2.15 -12.87
CA PRO A 17 26.89 3.38 -13.04
C PRO A 17 27.29 3.96 -11.67
N THR A 18 28.47 4.58 -11.57
CA THR A 18 28.88 5.24 -10.32
C THR A 18 27.85 6.29 -9.93
N GLY A 19 27.43 6.30 -8.66
CA GLY A 19 26.50 7.30 -8.14
C GLY A 19 27.12 8.70 -8.21
N SER A 20 26.40 9.65 -8.78
CA SER A 20 26.87 11.04 -8.87
C SER A 20 25.72 12.03 -8.75
N VAL A 21 26.03 13.18 -8.15
CA VAL A 21 25.12 14.31 -8.06
C VAL A 21 25.95 15.60 -8.25
N PRO A 22 25.49 16.56 -9.08
CA PRO A 22 26.18 17.83 -9.24
C PRO A 22 26.32 18.57 -7.90
N ALA A 23 27.45 19.27 -7.72
CA ALA A 23 27.73 19.99 -6.47
C ALA A 23 26.66 21.04 -6.16
N GLU A 24 26.14 21.70 -7.19
CA GLU A 24 25.08 22.70 -7.08
C GLU A 24 23.77 22.10 -6.57
N VAL A 25 23.42 20.89 -7.03
CA VAL A 25 22.22 20.16 -6.55
C VAL A 25 22.40 19.70 -5.12
N ARG A 26 23.58 19.18 -4.77
CA ARG A 26 23.90 18.79 -3.39
C ARG A 26 23.81 19.99 -2.44
N ALA A 27 24.35 21.14 -2.83
CA ALA A 27 24.29 22.36 -2.05
C ALA A 27 22.87 22.96 -1.92
N ALA A 28 21.94 22.58 -2.79
CA ALA A 28 20.56 23.03 -2.74
C ALA A 28 19.70 22.27 -1.69
N VAL A 29 20.22 21.18 -1.13
CA VAL A 29 19.55 20.36 -0.10
C VAL A 29 20.17 20.71 1.25
N ALA A 30 19.35 21.14 2.21
CA ALA A 30 19.82 21.65 3.51
C ALA A 30 20.50 20.59 4.37
N ASP A 31 20.03 19.34 4.31
CA ASP A 31 20.61 18.20 5.01
C ASP A 31 21.24 17.23 4.00
N GLU A 32 22.56 17.15 4.03
CA GLU A 32 23.32 16.28 3.09
C GLU A 32 22.95 14.78 3.21
N ALA A 33 22.49 14.35 4.38
CA ALA A 33 22.03 12.97 4.59
C ALA A 33 20.82 12.59 3.70
N ARG A 34 20.08 13.60 3.20
CA ARG A 34 18.93 13.40 2.29
C ARG A 34 19.33 13.33 0.81
N VAL A 35 20.63 13.29 0.51
CA VAL A 35 21.17 13.09 -0.83
C VAL A 35 22.01 11.82 -0.84
N SER A 36 21.44 10.73 -1.35
CA SER A 36 22.13 9.44 -1.38
C SER A 36 22.64 9.06 -2.77
N THR A 37 23.90 8.64 -2.80
CA THR A 37 24.55 7.99 -3.96
C THR A 37 24.92 6.53 -3.67
N ARG A 38 24.51 5.99 -2.52
CA ARG A 38 24.78 4.60 -2.12
C ARG A 38 24.13 3.62 -3.10
N ALA A 39 24.80 2.52 -3.38
CA ALA A 39 24.28 1.52 -4.30
C ALA A 39 22.90 0.99 -3.87
N ILE A 40 22.72 0.68 -2.58
CA ILE A 40 21.46 0.12 -2.06
C ILE A 40 20.27 1.07 -2.25
N ASP A 41 20.42 2.36 -1.99
CA ASP A 41 19.33 3.34 -2.12
C ASP A 41 18.94 3.55 -3.58
N ARG A 42 19.94 3.62 -4.46
CA ARG A 42 19.74 3.76 -5.90
C ARG A 42 19.06 2.54 -6.51
N VAL A 43 19.50 1.35 -6.12
CA VAL A 43 18.89 0.08 -6.54
C VAL A 43 17.47 -0.07 -6.00
N ALA A 44 17.24 0.26 -4.72
CA ALA A 44 15.90 0.25 -4.12
C ALA A 44 14.92 1.19 -4.85
N ALA A 45 15.44 2.29 -5.42
CA ALA A 45 14.70 3.26 -6.19
C ALA A 45 14.66 2.97 -7.71
N ALA A 46 15.32 1.93 -8.20
CA ALA A 46 15.39 1.64 -9.63
C ALA A 46 14.06 1.13 -10.23
N SER A 47 13.16 0.62 -9.41
CA SER A 47 11.94 -0.04 -9.86
C SER A 47 10.68 0.66 -9.34
N ASP A 48 9.66 0.72 -10.18
CA ASP A 48 8.27 1.03 -9.85
C ASP A 48 7.36 -0.14 -10.29
N ALA A 49 6.04 0.07 -10.35
CA ALA A 49 5.11 -0.98 -10.77
C ALA A 49 5.13 -1.25 -12.30
N SER A 50 5.82 -0.44 -13.09
CA SER A 50 5.95 -0.61 -14.54
C SER A 50 6.93 -1.74 -14.90
N HIS A 51 6.97 -2.07 -16.17
CA HIS A 51 7.94 -3.02 -16.74
C HIS A 51 9.30 -2.40 -17.10
N PHE A 52 9.59 -1.17 -16.64
CA PHE A 52 10.90 -0.51 -16.86
C PHE A 52 11.81 -0.65 -15.65
N LEU A 53 13.13 -0.72 -15.91
CA LEU A 53 14.17 -0.76 -14.88
C LEU A 53 15.22 0.31 -15.18
N LEU A 54 15.20 1.39 -14.43
CA LEU A 54 16.12 2.52 -14.59
C LEU A 54 16.74 2.87 -13.23
N THR A 55 18.02 2.63 -13.05
CA THR A 55 18.69 2.92 -11.77
C THR A 55 19.13 4.39 -11.72
N PRO A 56 18.61 5.18 -10.77
CA PRO A 56 18.99 6.60 -10.68
C PRO A 56 20.46 6.80 -10.34
N SER A 57 21.01 7.93 -10.77
CA SER A 57 22.38 8.34 -10.41
C SER A 57 22.49 8.74 -8.93
N ALA A 58 21.41 9.31 -8.38
CA ALA A 58 21.25 9.63 -6.96
C ALA A 58 19.76 9.71 -6.60
N VAL A 59 19.49 9.57 -5.30
CA VAL A 59 18.16 9.79 -4.69
C VAL A 59 18.25 11.03 -3.80
N VAL A 60 17.34 11.97 -4.02
CA VAL A 60 17.19 13.20 -3.22
C VAL A 60 15.84 13.16 -2.52
N THR A 61 15.83 13.22 -1.21
CA THR A 61 14.60 13.30 -0.41
C THR A 61 14.31 14.76 -0.06
N ALA A 62 13.44 15.42 -0.81
CA ALA A 62 13.14 16.83 -0.60
C ALA A 62 12.21 17.04 0.61
N ALA A 63 12.50 18.08 1.41
CA ALA A 63 11.75 18.38 2.64
C ALA A 63 10.51 19.25 2.40
N ASP A 64 10.58 20.20 1.49
CA ASP A 64 9.52 21.16 1.21
C ASP A 64 9.60 21.74 -0.21
N ALA A 65 8.61 22.56 -0.57
CA ALA A 65 8.53 23.19 -1.88
C ALA A 65 9.68 24.16 -2.17
N ALA A 66 10.23 24.82 -1.16
CA ALA A 66 11.34 25.75 -1.33
C ALA A 66 12.65 24.99 -1.66
N GLU A 67 12.86 23.84 -1.03
CA GLU A 67 14.00 22.98 -1.35
C GLU A 67 13.83 22.35 -2.75
N VAL A 68 12.64 21.91 -3.13
CA VAL A 68 12.35 21.45 -4.51
C VAL A 68 12.68 22.57 -5.51
N ALA A 69 12.25 23.81 -5.25
CA ALA A 69 12.56 24.95 -6.10
C ALA A 69 14.07 25.20 -6.24
N ALA A 70 14.82 25.05 -5.14
CA ALA A 70 16.27 25.18 -5.16
C ALA A 70 16.95 24.06 -5.95
N VAL A 71 16.52 22.80 -5.75
CA VAL A 71 17.00 21.62 -6.48
C VAL A 71 16.72 21.75 -7.98
N MET A 72 15.51 22.18 -8.37
CA MET A 72 15.14 22.36 -9.79
C MET A 72 15.99 23.45 -10.45
N ARG A 73 16.20 24.60 -9.79
CA ARG A 73 17.11 25.66 -10.30
C ARG A 73 18.53 25.14 -10.49
N ALA A 74 19.06 24.44 -9.48
CA ALA A 74 20.41 23.89 -9.55
C ALA A 74 20.55 22.85 -10.66
N ALA A 75 19.56 21.98 -10.81
CA ALA A 75 19.49 20.99 -11.88
C ALA A 75 19.40 21.63 -13.27
N SER A 76 18.63 22.74 -13.41
CA SER A 76 18.51 23.50 -14.66
C SER A 76 19.86 24.12 -15.06
N VAL A 77 20.58 24.71 -14.11
CA VAL A 77 21.93 25.26 -14.34
C VAL A 77 22.92 24.14 -14.71
N ALA A 78 22.89 23.04 -14.00
CA ALA A 78 23.77 21.89 -14.26
C ALA A 78 23.31 21.05 -15.48
N ARG A 79 22.19 21.36 -16.11
CA ARG A 79 21.53 20.57 -17.14
C ARG A 79 21.42 19.09 -16.79
N THR A 80 21.06 18.82 -15.55
CA THR A 80 20.95 17.46 -15.03
C THR A 80 19.48 17.08 -14.97
N PRO A 81 19.05 16.04 -15.69
CA PRO A 81 17.68 15.57 -15.64
C PRO A 81 17.25 15.11 -14.25
N LEU A 82 15.99 15.31 -13.92
CA LEU A 82 15.40 14.80 -12.68
C LEU A 82 13.97 14.27 -12.91
N THR A 83 13.58 13.34 -12.05
CA THR A 83 12.25 12.75 -12.06
C THR A 83 11.72 12.73 -10.63
N PHE A 84 10.48 13.16 -10.44
CA PHE A 84 9.80 13.07 -9.14
C PHE A 84 9.19 11.70 -8.94
N ARG A 85 9.30 11.17 -7.72
CA ARG A 85 8.62 9.94 -7.30
C ARG A 85 7.95 10.15 -5.95
N SER A 86 6.73 9.64 -5.83
CA SER A 86 6.02 9.51 -4.57
C SER A 86 5.60 8.05 -4.34
N GLY A 87 4.38 7.60 -4.63
CA GLY A 87 3.94 6.23 -4.39
C GLY A 87 4.64 5.14 -5.22
N GLY A 88 5.17 5.47 -6.40
CA GLY A 88 5.81 4.50 -7.29
C GLY A 88 4.88 3.38 -7.76
N THR A 89 3.58 3.68 -7.91
CA THR A 89 2.54 2.76 -8.41
C THR A 89 2.32 2.87 -9.92
N SER A 90 3.12 3.67 -10.60
CA SER A 90 3.07 3.90 -12.03
C SER A 90 3.30 2.62 -12.85
N LEU A 91 2.47 2.42 -13.89
CA LEU A 91 2.52 1.26 -14.78
C LEU A 91 3.17 1.56 -16.14
N SER A 92 3.40 2.85 -16.46
CA SER A 92 3.91 3.29 -17.76
C SER A 92 5.35 3.82 -17.73
N GLY A 93 6.09 3.68 -16.61
CA GLY A 93 7.50 4.03 -16.48
C GLY A 93 7.78 5.52 -16.27
N GLN A 94 6.78 6.36 -16.01
CA GLN A 94 6.96 7.80 -15.78
C GLN A 94 7.62 8.12 -14.44
N ALA A 95 7.68 7.19 -13.49
CA ALA A 95 8.30 7.39 -12.18
C ALA A 95 9.73 6.83 -12.07
N SER A 96 10.34 6.43 -13.19
CA SER A 96 11.67 5.81 -13.25
C SER A 96 12.66 6.67 -14.04
N THR A 97 13.92 6.71 -13.60
CA THR A 97 14.98 7.52 -14.22
C THR A 97 16.35 6.91 -14.03
N SER A 98 17.26 7.18 -14.97
CA SER A 98 18.69 6.92 -14.82
C SER A 98 19.48 8.15 -14.31
N SER A 99 18.81 9.30 -14.10
CA SER A 99 19.41 10.53 -13.60
C SER A 99 19.02 10.78 -12.12
N LEU A 100 18.69 11.99 -11.71
CA LEU A 100 18.31 12.30 -10.33
C LEU A 100 16.85 11.85 -10.07
N LEU A 101 16.63 11.11 -9.01
CA LEU A 101 15.28 10.80 -8.53
C LEU A 101 15.01 11.65 -7.27
N VAL A 102 13.93 12.44 -7.32
CA VAL A 102 13.49 13.27 -6.18
C VAL A 102 12.30 12.58 -5.51
N ASP A 103 12.53 12.02 -4.33
CA ASP A 103 11.50 11.38 -3.51
C ASP A 103 10.73 12.44 -2.72
N THR A 104 9.41 12.44 -2.88
CA THR A 104 8.49 13.37 -2.19
C THR A 104 7.57 12.67 -1.20
N ARG A 105 7.78 11.37 -0.95
CA ARG A 105 6.88 10.56 -0.12
C ARG A 105 7.01 10.85 1.37
N GLN A 106 8.21 11.18 1.86
CA GLN A 106 8.48 11.25 3.31
C GLN A 106 7.95 12.53 3.96
N HIS A 107 8.08 13.67 3.30
CA HIS A 107 7.83 14.98 3.92
C HIS A 107 6.55 15.68 3.46
N PHE A 108 6.03 15.40 2.29
CA PHE A 108 4.86 16.06 1.72
C PHE A 108 3.55 15.31 2.05
N ARG A 109 3.13 15.30 3.34
CA ARG A 109 2.00 14.45 3.79
C ARG A 109 0.84 15.23 4.42
N ARG A 110 0.86 16.55 4.38
CA ARG A 110 -0.19 17.36 4.99
C ARG A 110 -1.53 17.16 4.27
N ILE A 111 -2.59 16.99 5.06
CA ILE A 111 -3.98 16.90 4.61
C ILE A 111 -4.77 17.90 5.44
N GLU A 112 -5.42 18.84 4.80
CA GLU A 112 -6.23 19.89 5.42
C GLU A 112 -7.64 19.83 4.86
N VAL A 113 -8.61 19.42 5.68
CA VAL A 113 -10.02 19.38 5.34
C VAL A 113 -10.60 20.78 5.48
N LEU A 114 -11.24 21.27 4.45
CA LEU A 114 -11.77 22.62 4.36
C LEU A 114 -13.30 22.57 4.22
N ASP A 115 -13.98 23.65 4.65
CA ASP A 115 -15.41 23.86 4.48
C ASP A 115 -16.27 22.66 4.89
N GLY A 116 -15.94 22.07 6.06
CA GLY A 116 -16.70 20.93 6.58
C GLY A 116 -16.63 19.66 5.71
N GLY A 117 -15.58 19.51 4.91
CA GLY A 117 -15.36 18.36 4.04
C GLY A 117 -15.67 18.61 2.57
N ALA A 118 -16.28 19.74 2.22
CA ALA A 118 -16.60 20.08 0.82
C ALA A 118 -15.36 20.32 -0.05
N ARG A 119 -14.24 20.67 0.58
CA ARG A 119 -12.93 20.80 -0.06
C ARG A 119 -11.82 20.17 0.80
N VAL A 120 -10.71 19.83 0.15
CA VAL A 120 -9.51 19.34 0.82
C VAL A 120 -8.25 19.86 0.13
N ARG A 121 -7.30 20.38 0.91
CA ARG A 121 -5.94 20.72 0.43
C ARG A 121 -5.00 19.61 0.85
N VAL A 122 -4.20 19.12 -0.08
CA VAL A 122 -3.36 17.92 0.13
C VAL A 122 -2.00 18.09 -0.51
N GLU A 123 -0.96 17.65 0.18
CA GLU A 123 0.40 17.56 -0.35
C GLU A 123 0.64 16.24 -1.11
N PRO A 124 1.60 16.20 -2.05
CA PRO A 124 1.77 15.10 -3.02
C PRO A 124 2.12 13.74 -2.43
N GLY A 125 2.65 13.64 -1.21
CA GLY A 125 3.02 12.36 -0.55
C GLY A 125 1.90 11.68 0.23
N ALA A 126 0.74 12.33 0.43
CA ALA A 126 -0.42 11.72 1.06
C ALA A 126 -1.09 10.71 0.13
N THR A 127 -1.52 9.55 0.64
CA THR A 127 -2.26 8.56 -0.16
C THR A 127 -3.73 8.93 -0.30
N VAL A 128 -4.37 8.48 -1.38
CA VAL A 128 -5.82 8.65 -1.58
C VAL A 128 -6.61 8.07 -0.40
N ARG A 129 -6.21 6.92 0.09
CA ARG A 129 -6.85 6.27 1.27
C ARG A 129 -6.77 7.14 2.52
N GLN A 130 -5.63 7.78 2.80
CA GLN A 130 -5.49 8.68 3.96
C GLN A 130 -6.38 9.91 3.83
N VAL A 131 -6.48 10.48 2.64
CA VAL A 131 -7.37 11.62 2.38
C VAL A 131 -8.83 11.21 2.56
N ASN A 132 -9.25 10.10 1.96
CA ASN A 132 -10.62 9.59 2.07
C ASN A 132 -10.99 9.22 3.51
N ALA A 133 -10.06 8.66 4.31
CA ALA A 133 -10.31 8.35 5.72
C ALA A 133 -10.72 9.60 6.53
N ARG A 134 -10.10 10.76 6.24
CA ARG A 134 -10.47 12.03 6.86
C ARG A 134 -11.79 12.60 6.33
N LEU A 135 -11.99 12.55 5.02
CA LEU A 135 -13.19 13.09 4.37
C LEU A 135 -14.47 12.31 4.73
N LEU A 136 -14.38 10.98 4.90
CA LEU A 136 -15.52 10.13 5.23
C LEU A 136 -16.21 10.53 6.54
N ARG A 137 -15.48 11.08 7.51
CA ARG A 137 -16.05 11.62 8.77
C ARG A 137 -16.98 12.81 8.53
N HIS A 138 -16.83 13.48 7.39
CA HIS A 138 -17.64 14.60 6.95
C HIS A 138 -18.70 14.21 5.91
N GLY A 139 -18.78 12.91 5.53
CA GLY A 139 -19.70 12.43 4.49
C GLY A 139 -19.22 12.70 3.05
N TYR A 140 -17.92 12.93 2.86
CA TYR A 140 -17.32 13.22 1.56
C TYR A 140 -16.20 12.25 1.21
N ARG A 141 -15.79 12.22 -0.06
CA ARG A 141 -14.63 11.52 -0.61
C ARG A 141 -13.96 12.35 -1.71
N LEU A 142 -12.76 11.98 -2.12
CA LEU A 142 -12.17 12.47 -3.36
C LEU A 142 -12.98 12.01 -4.57
N GLY A 143 -12.98 12.79 -5.63
CA GLY A 143 -13.56 12.40 -6.91
C GLY A 143 -12.83 11.22 -7.55
N PRO A 144 -11.51 11.32 -7.85
CA PRO A 144 -10.75 10.20 -8.39
C PRO A 144 -10.69 9.02 -7.41
N ASP A 145 -11.00 7.82 -7.91
CA ASP A 145 -11.10 6.57 -7.15
C ASP A 145 -10.27 5.42 -7.75
N PRO A 146 -8.95 5.62 -7.93
CA PRO A 146 -8.09 4.62 -8.55
C PRO A 146 -8.05 3.33 -7.70
N ALA A 147 -7.98 2.17 -8.36
CA ALA A 147 -7.88 0.87 -7.70
C ALA A 147 -6.67 0.78 -6.74
N SER A 148 -5.65 1.57 -6.98
CA SER A 148 -4.43 1.67 -6.16
C SER A 148 -4.53 2.65 -4.97
N GLU A 149 -5.71 3.10 -4.57
CA GLU A 149 -5.95 4.12 -3.50
C GLU A 149 -5.13 3.92 -2.22
N ALA A 150 -4.82 2.65 -1.89
CA ALA A 150 -4.03 2.28 -0.71
C ALA A 150 -2.56 2.69 -0.79
N ALA A 151 -2.02 2.86 -2.00
CA ALA A 151 -0.60 3.06 -2.25
C ALA A 151 -0.29 4.28 -3.13
N CYS A 152 -1.18 4.63 -4.07
CA CYS A 152 -0.99 5.83 -4.89
C CYS A 152 -1.15 7.10 -4.03
N THR A 153 -0.38 8.11 -4.40
CA THR A 153 -0.33 9.38 -3.67
C THR A 153 -0.89 10.52 -4.52
N ILE A 154 -1.31 11.59 -3.87
CA ILE A 154 -1.93 12.74 -4.52
C ILE A 154 -1.06 13.35 -5.62
N GLY A 155 0.26 13.44 -5.41
CA GLY A 155 1.17 13.92 -6.47
C GLY A 155 1.13 13.05 -7.72
N GLY A 156 1.10 11.72 -7.57
CA GLY A 156 0.91 10.79 -8.68
C GLY A 156 -0.48 10.89 -9.31
N VAL A 157 -1.52 11.08 -8.50
CA VAL A 157 -2.92 11.22 -8.96
C VAL A 157 -3.07 12.47 -9.84
N VAL A 158 -2.49 13.61 -9.43
CA VAL A 158 -2.48 14.84 -10.25
C VAL A 158 -1.62 14.65 -11.51
N ALA A 159 -0.39 14.18 -11.33
CA ALA A 159 0.56 14.01 -12.44
C ALA A 159 0.05 13.05 -13.53
N ASN A 160 -0.82 12.11 -13.15
CA ASN A 160 -1.38 11.10 -14.05
C ASN A 160 -2.80 11.41 -14.54
N ASN A 161 -3.45 12.48 -14.06
CA ASN A 161 -4.89 12.71 -14.24
C ASN A 161 -5.71 11.48 -13.89
N SER A 162 -5.41 10.87 -12.74
CA SER A 162 -6.04 9.61 -12.38
C SER A 162 -7.55 9.75 -12.29
N SER A 163 -8.22 8.72 -12.81
CA SER A 163 -9.65 8.50 -12.66
C SER A 163 -9.91 7.28 -11.76
N GLY A 164 -10.64 6.28 -12.22
CA GLY A 164 -10.92 5.05 -11.50
C GLY A 164 -12.22 4.40 -11.93
N MET A 165 -12.82 3.64 -11.02
CA MET A 165 -13.93 2.72 -11.33
C MET A 165 -15.28 3.42 -11.46
N ALA A 166 -15.56 4.44 -10.65
CA ALA A 166 -16.85 5.11 -10.58
C ALA A 166 -16.82 6.57 -11.09
N CYS A 167 -15.71 7.27 -10.92
CA CYS A 167 -15.61 8.71 -11.20
C CYS A 167 -15.78 9.08 -12.68
N GLY A 168 -15.52 8.16 -13.62
CA GLY A 168 -15.60 8.43 -15.05
C GLY A 168 -14.76 9.63 -15.48
N THR A 169 -15.34 10.48 -16.37
CA THR A 169 -14.76 11.76 -16.79
C THR A 169 -15.31 12.95 -16.01
N ASP A 170 -16.32 12.76 -15.16
CA ASP A 170 -17.05 13.84 -14.48
C ASP A 170 -16.46 14.20 -13.12
N GLU A 171 -15.89 13.21 -12.40
CA GLU A 171 -15.32 13.35 -11.06
C GLU A 171 -13.82 13.03 -11.02
N ASN A 172 -13.14 12.97 -12.16
CA ASN A 172 -11.69 12.72 -12.22
C ASN A 172 -10.88 13.92 -11.67
N THR A 173 -9.56 13.80 -11.64
CA THR A 173 -8.66 14.85 -11.13
C THR A 173 -8.85 16.16 -11.88
N TYR A 174 -8.96 16.14 -13.21
CA TYR A 174 -9.13 17.34 -14.03
C TYR A 174 -10.41 18.12 -13.70
N ARG A 175 -11.49 17.44 -13.35
CA ARG A 175 -12.79 18.05 -13.05
C ARG A 175 -12.96 18.49 -11.61
N THR A 176 -12.20 17.90 -10.68
CA THR A 176 -12.37 18.13 -9.24
C THR A 176 -11.27 18.98 -8.62
N LEU A 177 -10.13 19.16 -9.30
CA LEU A 177 -9.08 20.06 -8.83
C LEU A 177 -9.52 21.51 -9.01
N GLU A 178 -9.42 22.32 -7.95
CA GLU A 178 -9.76 23.76 -7.94
C GLU A 178 -8.53 24.65 -8.06
N SER A 179 -7.45 24.26 -7.38
CA SER A 179 -6.18 25.02 -7.39
C SER A 179 -5.01 24.15 -7.01
N MET A 180 -3.81 24.62 -7.29
CA MET A 180 -2.57 23.98 -6.88
C MET A 180 -1.47 24.99 -6.59
N VAL A 181 -0.53 24.59 -5.75
CA VAL A 181 0.77 25.27 -5.64
C VAL A 181 1.76 24.49 -6.52
N LEU A 182 2.29 25.16 -7.53
CA LEU A 182 3.23 24.58 -8.48
C LEU A 182 4.62 25.19 -8.37
N VAL A 183 5.64 24.40 -8.72
CA VAL A 183 7.03 24.85 -8.80
C VAL A 183 7.54 24.59 -10.21
N LEU A 184 7.99 25.65 -10.89
CA LEU A 184 8.57 25.59 -12.24
C LEU A 184 10.08 25.28 -12.18
N PRO A 185 10.71 24.80 -13.29
CA PRO A 185 12.16 24.53 -13.34
C PRO A 185 13.05 25.75 -13.04
N SER A 186 12.55 26.96 -13.28
CA SER A 186 13.16 28.22 -12.86
C SER A 186 13.28 28.36 -11.33
N GLY A 187 12.53 27.55 -10.57
CA GLY A 187 12.32 27.66 -9.13
C GLY A 187 11.23 28.66 -8.76
N THR A 188 10.47 29.15 -9.72
CA THR A 188 9.30 29.99 -9.48
C THR A 188 8.18 29.17 -8.84
N VAL A 189 7.62 29.68 -7.74
CA VAL A 189 6.48 29.07 -7.04
C VAL A 189 5.24 29.91 -7.31
N ILE A 190 4.17 29.27 -7.80
CA ILE A 190 2.86 29.92 -8.07
C ILE A 190 1.79 29.16 -7.29
N ASP A 191 1.04 29.89 -6.46
CA ASP A 191 -0.26 29.40 -5.96
C ASP A 191 -1.35 29.88 -6.93
N THR A 192 -2.01 28.95 -7.59
CA THR A 192 -3.04 29.28 -8.59
C THR A 192 -4.35 29.79 -7.95
N ALA A 193 -4.48 29.68 -6.63
CA ALA A 193 -5.61 30.23 -5.87
C ALA A 193 -5.46 31.74 -5.61
N ASP A 194 -4.24 32.31 -5.76
CA ASP A 194 -4.00 33.74 -5.50
C ASP A 194 -4.73 34.59 -6.53
N ALA A 195 -5.42 35.66 -6.08
CA ALA A 195 -6.18 36.53 -6.93
C ALA A 195 -5.31 37.26 -7.98
N ASP A 196 -4.02 37.44 -7.71
CA ASP A 196 -3.04 38.07 -8.58
C ASP A 196 -2.11 37.09 -9.32
N ALA A 197 -2.41 35.78 -9.27
CA ALA A 197 -1.57 34.71 -9.84
C ALA A 197 -1.23 34.95 -11.32
N ASN A 198 -2.18 35.41 -12.14
CA ASN A 198 -1.91 35.76 -13.54
C ASN A 198 -0.94 36.94 -13.67
N THR A 199 -1.10 37.99 -12.87
CA THR A 199 -0.20 39.14 -12.88
C THR A 199 1.21 38.73 -12.45
N ARG A 200 1.30 37.89 -11.43
CA ARG A 200 2.57 37.35 -10.95
C ARG A 200 3.24 36.47 -12.01
N LEU A 201 2.50 35.51 -12.61
CA LEU A 201 3.03 34.64 -13.67
C LEU A 201 3.57 35.50 -14.84
N LYS A 202 2.84 36.52 -15.29
CA LYS A 202 3.28 37.42 -16.33
C LYS A 202 4.56 38.20 -15.99
N GLN A 203 4.74 38.55 -14.72
CA GLN A 203 5.92 39.32 -14.26
C GLN A 203 7.16 38.42 -14.12
N VAL A 204 7.02 37.20 -13.62
CA VAL A 204 8.17 36.34 -13.31
C VAL A 204 8.49 35.36 -14.41
N GLU A 205 7.51 34.97 -15.24
CA GLU A 205 7.64 34.01 -16.34
C GLU A 205 6.94 34.56 -17.61
N PRO A 206 7.36 35.72 -18.15
CA PRO A 206 6.65 36.37 -19.26
C PRO A 206 6.57 35.52 -20.53
N ASP A 207 7.64 34.79 -20.87
CA ASP A 207 7.70 33.94 -22.06
C ASP A 207 6.69 32.78 -21.97
N LEU A 208 6.54 32.17 -20.78
CA LEU A 208 5.53 31.13 -20.52
C LEU A 208 4.13 31.73 -20.61
N PHE A 209 3.88 32.87 -19.96
CA PHE A 209 2.56 33.52 -19.97
C PHE A 209 2.11 33.83 -21.39
N GLU A 210 2.93 34.52 -22.18
CA GLU A 210 2.63 34.85 -23.58
C GLU A 210 2.59 33.60 -24.47
N GLY A 211 3.44 32.62 -24.19
CA GLY A 211 3.47 31.33 -24.88
C GLY A 211 2.16 30.59 -24.77
N LEU A 212 1.58 30.49 -23.55
CA LEU A 212 0.28 29.88 -23.33
C LEU A 212 -0.84 30.56 -24.11
N GLN A 213 -0.85 31.90 -24.19
CA GLN A 213 -1.81 32.63 -25.00
C GLN A 213 -1.66 32.30 -26.49
N ARG A 214 -0.43 32.31 -27.02
CA ARG A 214 -0.17 31.93 -28.42
C ARG A 214 -0.59 30.49 -28.73
N LEU A 215 -0.30 29.55 -27.84
CA LEU A 215 -0.71 28.14 -28.01
C LEU A 215 -2.25 28.02 -28.04
N ARG A 216 -2.92 28.72 -27.14
CA ARG A 216 -4.39 28.76 -27.15
C ARG A 216 -4.93 29.28 -28.46
N GLU A 217 -4.47 30.45 -28.92
CA GLU A 217 -4.89 31.05 -30.20
C GLU A 217 -4.64 30.08 -31.37
N ARG A 218 -3.47 29.43 -31.40
CA ARG A 218 -3.11 28.42 -32.40
C ARG A 218 -4.09 27.28 -32.46
N VAL A 219 -4.47 26.74 -31.29
CA VAL A 219 -5.39 25.59 -31.18
C VAL A 219 -6.82 25.98 -31.50
N VAL A 220 -7.31 27.10 -30.91
CA VAL A 220 -8.70 27.57 -31.09
C VAL A 220 -8.98 27.98 -32.53
N SER A 221 -8.01 28.56 -33.23
CA SER A 221 -8.14 28.94 -34.64
C SER A 221 -8.09 27.81 -35.63
N ASN A 222 -7.70 26.59 -35.19
CA ASN A 222 -7.63 25.39 -36.05
C ASN A 222 -8.81 24.45 -35.78
N PRO A 223 -9.84 24.38 -36.68
CA PRO A 223 -11.02 23.55 -36.49
C PRO A 223 -10.72 22.07 -36.38
N GLU A 224 -9.68 21.58 -37.05
CA GLU A 224 -9.25 20.17 -37.00
C GLU A 224 -8.68 19.83 -35.62
N SER A 225 -7.80 20.67 -35.07
CA SER A 225 -7.28 20.54 -33.70
C SER A 225 -8.41 20.53 -32.68
N VAL A 226 -9.39 21.45 -32.79
CA VAL A 226 -10.59 21.52 -31.94
C VAL A 226 -11.39 20.22 -32.02
N ALA A 227 -11.61 19.70 -33.24
CA ALA A 227 -12.36 18.45 -33.43
C ALA A 227 -11.66 17.23 -32.82
N ILE A 228 -10.33 17.12 -32.98
CA ILE A 228 -9.53 16.04 -32.37
C ILE A 228 -9.61 16.12 -30.86
N ILE A 229 -9.35 17.28 -30.26
CA ILE A 229 -9.39 17.49 -28.80
C ILE A 229 -10.76 17.11 -28.25
N ARG A 230 -11.86 17.63 -28.81
CA ARG A 230 -13.22 17.32 -28.35
C ARG A 230 -13.55 15.84 -28.42
N ARG A 231 -13.11 15.15 -29.46
CA ARG A 231 -13.32 13.70 -29.61
C ARG A 231 -12.53 12.93 -28.58
N GLN A 232 -11.24 13.22 -28.41
CA GLN A 232 -10.35 12.44 -27.54
C GLN A 232 -10.68 12.66 -26.06
N PHE A 233 -11.05 13.86 -25.66
CA PHE A 233 -11.38 14.19 -24.26
C PHE A 233 -12.87 14.01 -23.91
N ALA A 234 -13.69 13.51 -24.83
CA ALA A 234 -15.04 12.97 -24.54
C ALA A 234 -15.00 11.61 -23.84
N MET A 235 -13.85 10.94 -23.83
CA MET A 235 -13.56 9.70 -23.14
C MET A 235 -12.46 9.91 -22.10
N LYS A 236 -12.22 8.91 -21.23
CA LYS A 236 -11.02 8.92 -20.39
C LYS A 236 -9.77 9.10 -21.27
N ASN A 237 -8.86 9.96 -20.87
CA ASN A 237 -7.68 10.28 -21.69
C ASN A 237 -6.52 10.73 -20.82
N THR A 238 -5.43 9.97 -20.86
CA THR A 238 -4.14 10.34 -20.27
C THR A 238 -3.00 10.22 -21.29
N MET A 239 -3.36 10.24 -22.57
CA MET A 239 -2.39 10.20 -23.68
C MET A 239 -1.97 11.63 -24.05
N GLY A 240 -0.68 11.89 -24.06
CA GLY A 240 -0.14 13.23 -24.30
C GLY A 240 -0.40 14.20 -23.13
N TYR A 241 -0.35 15.49 -23.39
CA TYR A 241 -0.76 16.52 -22.42
C TYR A 241 -2.24 16.81 -22.50
N GLY A 242 -2.81 17.33 -21.39
CA GLY A 242 -4.20 17.77 -21.27
C GLY A 242 -4.51 19.00 -22.12
N VAL A 243 -4.29 18.94 -23.44
CA VAL A 243 -4.45 20.09 -24.37
C VAL A 243 -5.88 20.60 -24.48
N ASN A 244 -6.88 19.89 -23.94
CA ASN A 244 -8.24 20.39 -23.76
C ASN A 244 -8.28 21.62 -22.85
N ALA A 245 -7.32 21.81 -21.95
CA ALA A 245 -7.20 23.01 -21.12
C ALA A 245 -7.07 24.30 -21.96
N LEU A 246 -6.51 24.22 -23.17
CA LEU A 246 -6.44 25.35 -24.11
C LEU A 246 -7.81 25.73 -24.73
N LEU A 247 -8.80 24.81 -24.64
CA LEU A 247 -10.20 25.11 -25.06
C LEU A 247 -11.06 25.46 -23.85
N ASP A 248 -10.81 24.90 -22.69
CA ASP A 248 -11.68 24.98 -21.52
C ASP A 248 -11.44 26.27 -20.71
N PHE A 249 -10.24 26.90 -20.81
CA PHE A 249 -9.84 28.05 -20.02
C PHE A 249 -9.31 29.19 -20.87
N ASP A 250 -9.56 30.44 -20.40
CA ASP A 250 -9.03 31.67 -21.02
C ASP A 250 -7.84 32.25 -20.24
N SER A 251 -7.78 31.98 -18.93
CA SER A 251 -6.73 32.47 -18.04
C SER A 251 -5.46 31.65 -18.19
N PRO A 252 -4.27 32.23 -18.42
CA PRO A 252 -3.01 31.49 -18.51
C PRO A 252 -2.69 30.66 -17.27
N VAL A 253 -3.02 31.13 -16.07
CA VAL A 253 -2.79 30.35 -14.82
C VAL A 253 -3.73 29.16 -14.76
N ASP A 254 -5.00 29.29 -15.13
CA ASP A 254 -5.95 28.17 -15.13
C ASP A 254 -5.61 27.16 -16.23
N MET A 255 -5.18 27.64 -17.43
CA MET A 255 -4.64 26.76 -18.46
C MET A 255 -3.43 25.98 -17.94
N LEU A 256 -2.47 26.67 -17.32
CA LEU A 256 -1.24 26.04 -16.80
C LEU A 256 -1.57 24.99 -15.73
N ALA A 257 -2.43 25.31 -14.77
CA ALA A 257 -2.85 24.36 -13.73
C ALA A 257 -3.42 23.08 -14.33
N HIS A 258 -4.30 23.21 -15.33
CA HIS A 258 -4.95 22.05 -15.95
C HIS A 258 -4.06 21.33 -16.97
N LEU A 259 -3.08 22.00 -17.59
CA LEU A 259 -2.03 21.37 -18.43
C LEU A 259 -1.03 20.54 -17.58
N ILE A 260 -0.83 20.93 -16.31
CA ILE A 260 0.03 20.17 -15.38
C ILE A 260 -0.65 18.88 -14.94
N ILE A 261 -1.99 18.84 -14.86
CA ILE A 261 -2.72 17.59 -14.63
C ILE A 261 -2.48 16.64 -15.80
N GLY A 262 -1.98 15.45 -15.51
CA GLY A 262 -1.61 14.45 -16.51
C GLY A 262 -0.27 14.72 -17.20
N SER A 263 0.54 15.67 -16.73
CA SER A 263 1.86 15.97 -17.32
C SER A 263 3.00 15.07 -16.85
N GLU A 264 2.73 14.14 -15.93
CA GLU A 264 3.69 13.13 -15.50
C GLU A 264 5.03 13.69 -14.97
N GLY A 265 4.95 14.87 -14.34
CA GLY A 265 6.11 15.56 -13.80
C GLY A 265 7.06 16.11 -14.86
N THR A 266 6.60 16.31 -16.11
CA THR A 266 7.42 16.84 -17.20
C THR A 266 7.31 18.36 -17.38
N LEU A 267 6.30 19.01 -16.77
CA LEU A 267 6.06 20.46 -16.90
C LEU A 267 6.37 21.25 -15.62
N ALA A 268 6.03 20.71 -14.47
CA ALA A 268 6.24 21.33 -13.15
C ALA A 268 6.19 20.28 -12.04
N PHE A 269 6.56 20.70 -10.81
CA PHE A 269 6.28 19.97 -9.58
C PHE A 269 5.02 20.52 -8.91
N VAL A 270 4.15 19.65 -8.41
CA VAL A 270 2.96 20.02 -7.65
C VAL A 270 3.25 19.90 -6.16
N ALA A 271 3.35 21.04 -5.46
CA ALA A 271 3.65 21.08 -4.03
C ALA A 271 2.42 20.86 -3.14
N SER A 272 1.25 21.27 -3.60
CA SER A 272 -0.05 20.94 -2.99
C SER A 272 -1.18 21.09 -4.03
N ALA A 273 -2.27 20.37 -3.81
CA ALA A 273 -3.48 20.42 -4.62
C ALA A 273 -4.70 20.61 -3.73
N THR A 274 -5.63 21.50 -4.15
CA THR A 274 -6.92 21.69 -3.51
C THR A 274 -8.00 21.10 -4.39
N TYR A 275 -8.75 20.14 -3.84
CA TYR A 275 -9.84 19.47 -4.53
C TYR A 275 -11.20 19.89 -3.98
N ARG A 276 -12.17 20.06 -4.86
CA ARG A 276 -13.57 19.90 -4.54
C ARG A 276 -13.84 18.40 -4.30
N THR A 277 -14.51 18.10 -3.23
CA THR A 277 -14.84 16.72 -2.85
C THR A 277 -16.21 16.30 -3.36
N VAL A 278 -16.50 15.02 -3.30
CA VAL A 278 -17.76 14.43 -3.77
C VAL A 278 -18.51 13.84 -2.56
N PRO A 279 -19.83 14.13 -2.39
CA PRO A 279 -20.63 13.53 -1.33
C PRO A 279 -20.68 12.00 -1.47
N VAL A 280 -20.53 11.30 -0.35
CA VAL A 280 -20.71 9.85 -0.31
C VAL A 280 -22.19 9.52 -0.50
N LYS A 281 -22.47 8.60 -1.43
CA LYS A 281 -23.82 8.07 -1.64
C LYS A 281 -24.01 6.86 -0.73
N PRO A 282 -24.89 6.94 0.31
CA PRO A 282 -24.96 5.90 1.33
C PRO A 282 -25.73 4.65 0.88
N ALA A 283 -26.62 4.77 -0.09
CA ALA A 283 -27.43 3.66 -0.58
C ALA A 283 -26.75 3.02 -1.80
N ILE A 284 -26.36 1.75 -1.67
CA ILE A 284 -25.58 1.04 -2.69
C ILE A 284 -26.13 -0.38 -2.85
N THR A 285 -26.24 -0.84 -4.10
CA THR A 285 -26.58 -2.23 -4.43
C THR A 285 -25.67 -2.75 -5.54
N THR A 286 -25.27 -4.02 -5.47
CA THR A 286 -24.32 -4.63 -6.40
C THR A 286 -24.85 -5.98 -6.89
N ALA A 287 -24.70 -6.26 -8.19
CA ALA A 287 -24.94 -7.57 -8.79
C ALA A 287 -23.69 -8.05 -9.54
N LEU A 288 -23.51 -9.36 -9.60
CA LEU A 288 -22.52 -10.02 -10.46
C LEU A 288 -23.27 -10.85 -11.49
N ALA A 289 -23.24 -10.42 -12.76
CA ALA A 289 -23.91 -11.06 -13.90
C ALA A 289 -22.89 -11.83 -14.73
N VAL A 290 -23.13 -13.12 -14.99
CA VAL A 290 -22.25 -13.98 -15.80
C VAL A 290 -22.91 -14.21 -17.16
N PHE A 291 -22.17 -13.89 -18.23
CA PHE A 291 -22.56 -14.02 -19.63
C PHE A 291 -21.91 -15.27 -20.25
N PRO A 292 -22.49 -15.81 -21.33
CA PRO A 292 -21.93 -16.97 -22.04
C PRO A 292 -20.55 -16.72 -22.66
N ASN A 293 -20.26 -15.47 -23.05
CA ASN A 293 -18.97 -15.07 -23.61
C ASN A 293 -18.73 -13.57 -23.48
N LEU A 294 -17.51 -13.13 -23.85
CA LEU A 294 -17.08 -11.74 -23.79
C LEU A 294 -17.87 -10.82 -24.73
N ASP A 295 -18.23 -11.31 -25.94
CA ASP A 295 -18.99 -10.55 -26.93
C ASP A 295 -20.39 -10.17 -26.40
N GLU A 296 -21.12 -11.14 -25.84
CA GLU A 296 -22.45 -10.90 -25.26
C GLU A 296 -22.38 -9.94 -24.06
N ALA A 297 -21.36 -10.06 -23.21
CA ALA A 297 -21.15 -9.15 -22.08
C ALA A 297 -20.89 -7.71 -22.55
N THR A 298 -20.04 -7.53 -23.57
CA THR A 298 -19.68 -6.20 -24.07
C THR A 298 -20.79 -5.56 -24.90
N ARG A 299 -21.55 -6.34 -25.69
CA ARG A 299 -22.74 -5.84 -26.41
C ARG A 299 -23.88 -5.44 -25.49
N ALA A 300 -23.95 -5.96 -24.27
CA ALA A 300 -24.93 -5.56 -23.26
C ALA A 300 -24.67 -4.17 -22.66
N LEU A 301 -23.43 -3.65 -22.75
CA LEU A 301 -23.01 -2.43 -22.07
C LEU A 301 -23.83 -1.17 -22.42
N PRO A 302 -24.17 -0.87 -23.70
CA PRO A 302 -24.96 0.34 -23.99
C PRO A 302 -26.31 0.33 -23.27
N ALA A 303 -26.97 -0.83 -23.16
CA ALA A 303 -28.22 -0.97 -22.44
C ALA A 303 -28.04 -0.78 -20.93
N LEU A 304 -27.00 -1.36 -20.34
CA LEU A 304 -26.69 -1.25 -18.92
C LEU A 304 -26.20 0.14 -18.52
N VAL A 305 -25.41 0.82 -19.35
CA VAL A 305 -25.03 2.22 -19.15
C VAL A 305 -26.26 3.11 -19.11
N GLY A 306 -27.23 2.87 -20.01
CA GLY A 306 -28.50 3.60 -20.06
C GLY A 306 -29.38 3.48 -18.81
N THR A 307 -29.13 2.50 -17.93
CA THR A 307 -29.85 2.35 -16.66
C THR A 307 -29.38 3.33 -15.57
N GLY A 308 -28.21 3.96 -15.74
CA GLY A 308 -27.59 4.84 -14.77
C GLY A 308 -26.68 4.12 -13.76
N ALA A 309 -26.06 2.99 -14.16
CA ALA A 309 -25.07 2.29 -13.35
C ALA A 309 -23.90 3.20 -12.97
N ALA A 310 -23.51 3.18 -11.70
CA ALA A 310 -22.34 3.89 -11.20
C ALA A 310 -21.05 3.25 -11.72
N THR A 311 -20.99 1.91 -11.68
CA THR A 311 -19.89 1.13 -12.25
C THR A 311 -20.40 -0.09 -13.05
N LEU A 312 -19.64 -0.45 -14.09
CA LEU A 312 -19.77 -1.71 -14.85
C LEU A 312 -18.35 -2.24 -15.05
N GLU A 313 -18.00 -3.28 -14.28
CA GLU A 313 -16.64 -3.85 -14.28
C GLU A 313 -16.63 -5.17 -15.04
N LEU A 314 -15.89 -5.21 -16.15
CA LEU A 314 -15.76 -6.38 -17.02
C LEU A 314 -14.67 -7.33 -16.48
N MET A 315 -14.92 -8.62 -16.59
CA MET A 315 -14.01 -9.72 -16.28
C MET A 315 -14.20 -10.83 -17.31
N ASP A 316 -13.15 -11.22 -18.02
CA ASP A 316 -13.15 -12.32 -18.99
C ASP A 316 -13.04 -13.70 -18.33
N ALA A 317 -13.03 -14.78 -19.15
CA ALA A 317 -12.93 -16.16 -18.66
C ALA A 317 -11.66 -16.44 -17.84
N THR A 318 -10.52 -15.85 -18.23
CA THR A 318 -9.28 -15.96 -17.46
C THR A 318 -9.40 -15.29 -16.09
N SER A 319 -10.04 -14.12 -16.03
CA SER A 319 -10.37 -13.44 -14.77
C SER A 319 -11.26 -14.29 -13.86
N ILE A 320 -12.30 -14.92 -14.42
CA ILE A 320 -13.21 -15.80 -13.66
C ILE A 320 -12.44 -17.01 -13.12
N ARG A 321 -11.62 -17.65 -13.94
CA ARG A 321 -10.81 -18.83 -13.55
C ARG A 321 -9.86 -18.51 -12.40
N VAL A 322 -9.18 -17.36 -12.45
CA VAL A 322 -8.33 -16.90 -11.36
C VAL A 322 -9.15 -16.61 -10.11
N GLY A 323 -10.31 -15.97 -10.27
CA GLY A 323 -11.22 -15.64 -9.19
C GLY A 323 -11.80 -16.84 -8.46
N GLN A 324 -12.04 -17.96 -9.17
CA GLN A 324 -12.47 -19.22 -8.56
C GLN A 324 -11.46 -19.80 -7.56
N GLY A 325 -10.18 -19.43 -7.68
CA GLY A 325 -9.12 -19.82 -6.76
C GLY A 325 -9.09 -19.02 -5.44
N PHE A 326 -9.93 -18.01 -5.28
CA PHE A 326 -10.02 -17.25 -4.03
C PHE A 326 -10.80 -18.02 -2.98
N ALA A 327 -10.33 -18.00 -1.72
CA ALA A 327 -10.99 -18.70 -0.60
C ALA A 327 -12.46 -18.27 -0.41
N ASP A 328 -12.77 -17.02 -0.75
CA ASP A 328 -14.08 -16.37 -0.61
C ASP A 328 -14.64 -16.00 -2.00
N ALA A 329 -14.46 -16.86 -3.00
CA ALA A 329 -14.99 -16.61 -4.34
C ALA A 329 -16.53 -16.46 -4.31
N PRO A 330 -17.09 -15.46 -5.04
CA PRO A 330 -18.53 -15.30 -5.13
C PRO A 330 -19.22 -16.54 -5.71
N PRO A 331 -20.36 -16.98 -5.15
CA PRO A 331 -21.05 -18.20 -5.64
C PRO A 331 -21.39 -18.18 -7.14
N GLN A 332 -21.61 -16.99 -7.71
CA GLN A 332 -22.00 -16.80 -9.10
C GLN A 332 -20.95 -17.28 -10.10
N ILE A 333 -19.68 -17.29 -9.71
CA ILE A 333 -18.58 -17.78 -10.57
C ILE A 333 -18.16 -19.22 -10.25
N LEU A 334 -18.78 -19.87 -9.28
CA LEU A 334 -18.49 -21.25 -8.89
C LEU A 334 -19.38 -22.25 -9.65
N GLY A 335 -19.00 -23.52 -9.63
CA GLY A 335 -19.84 -24.61 -10.16
C GLY A 335 -19.77 -24.83 -11.66
N PHE A 336 -18.85 -24.19 -12.37
CA PHE A 336 -18.55 -24.45 -13.79
C PHE A 336 -17.06 -24.21 -14.09
N GLU A 337 -16.58 -24.77 -15.19
CA GLU A 337 -15.24 -24.53 -15.72
C GLU A 337 -15.34 -23.42 -16.77
N PRO A 338 -14.70 -22.25 -16.55
CA PRO A 338 -14.78 -21.15 -17.50
C PRO A 338 -14.05 -21.47 -18.81
N ALA A 339 -14.76 -21.40 -19.92
CA ALA A 339 -14.22 -21.53 -21.29
C ALA A 339 -14.14 -20.15 -21.96
N ASP A 340 -15.30 -19.54 -22.21
CA ASP A 340 -15.45 -18.26 -22.90
C ASP A 340 -16.27 -17.25 -22.07
N GLU A 341 -16.80 -17.67 -20.92
CA GLU A 341 -17.68 -16.84 -20.09
C GLU A 341 -17.03 -15.53 -19.68
N ALA A 342 -17.86 -14.51 -19.57
CA ALA A 342 -17.44 -13.23 -19.01
C ALA A 342 -18.40 -12.78 -17.90
N ALA A 343 -17.94 -11.96 -16.98
CA ALA A 343 -18.77 -11.41 -15.91
C ALA A 343 -18.75 -9.88 -15.92
N LEU A 344 -19.89 -9.28 -15.58
CA LEU A 344 -20.04 -7.87 -15.27
C LEU A 344 -20.42 -7.70 -13.81
N LEU A 345 -19.62 -6.97 -13.05
CA LEU A 345 -20.00 -6.44 -11.74
C LEU A 345 -20.71 -5.11 -11.98
N ILE A 346 -21.95 -5.02 -11.54
CA ILE A 346 -22.86 -3.90 -11.77
C ILE A 346 -23.18 -3.28 -10.43
N GLU A 347 -22.92 -1.99 -10.27
CA GLU A 347 -23.23 -1.29 -9.03
C GLU A 347 -24.05 -0.03 -9.27
N TYR A 348 -25.10 0.17 -8.47
CA TYR A 348 -25.85 1.41 -8.38
C TYR A 348 -25.60 2.07 -7.04
N GLN A 349 -25.49 3.40 -7.08
CA GLN A 349 -25.27 4.26 -5.91
C GLN A 349 -26.25 5.43 -5.93
N ALA A 350 -26.92 5.66 -4.79
CA ALA A 350 -27.91 6.72 -4.67
C ALA A 350 -27.79 7.48 -3.33
N GLY A 351 -28.35 8.68 -3.29
CA GLY A 351 -28.46 9.48 -2.06
C GLY A 351 -29.54 8.98 -1.11
N SER A 352 -30.52 8.22 -1.61
CA SER A 352 -31.63 7.65 -0.83
C SER A 352 -31.91 6.19 -1.20
N ALA A 353 -32.57 5.46 -0.30
CA ALA A 353 -33.01 4.09 -0.55
C ALA A 353 -34.12 4.01 -1.63
N GLU A 354 -34.96 5.06 -1.75
CA GLU A 354 -36.01 5.16 -2.76
C GLU A 354 -35.42 5.29 -4.16
N ASP A 355 -34.45 6.20 -4.35
CA ASP A 355 -33.73 6.37 -5.61
C ASP A 355 -32.97 5.10 -5.99
N LEU A 356 -32.33 4.43 -5.02
CA LEU A 356 -31.65 3.17 -5.22
C LEU A 356 -32.59 2.10 -5.74
N THR A 357 -33.78 1.96 -5.15
CA THR A 357 -34.80 0.99 -5.57
C THR A 357 -35.25 1.23 -7.00
N ALA A 358 -35.37 2.49 -7.41
CA ALA A 358 -35.73 2.84 -8.79
C ALA A 358 -34.61 2.47 -9.80
N LEU A 359 -33.35 2.68 -9.43
CA LEU A 359 -32.19 2.29 -10.22
C LEU A 359 -32.07 0.76 -10.33
N GLU A 360 -32.22 0.06 -9.20
CA GLU A 360 -32.15 -1.39 -9.12
C GLU A 360 -33.22 -2.06 -10.01
N ARG A 361 -34.46 -1.55 -9.97
CA ARG A 361 -35.54 -2.07 -10.83
C ARG A 361 -35.19 -1.92 -12.31
N ARG A 362 -34.71 -0.74 -12.75
CA ARG A 362 -34.28 -0.54 -14.15
C ARG A 362 -33.16 -1.51 -14.56
N GLY A 363 -32.22 -1.74 -13.68
CA GLY A 363 -31.13 -2.68 -13.88
C GLY A 363 -31.64 -4.11 -13.98
N ALA A 364 -32.48 -4.55 -13.03
CA ALA A 364 -33.06 -5.88 -13.02
C ALA A 364 -33.92 -6.13 -14.28
N ASP A 365 -34.79 -5.18 -14.66
CA ASP A 365 -35.60 -5.27 -15.89
C ASP A 365 -34.72 -5.38 -17.15
N THR A 366 -33.54 -4.76 -17.15
CA THR A 366 -32.60 -4.88 -18.27
C THR A 366 -31.93 -6.25 -18.28
N LEU A 367 -31.46 -6.74 -17.11
CA LEU A 367 -30.82 -8.05 -16.99
C LEU A 367 -31.71 -9.22 -17.40
N THR A 368 -33.02 -9.14 -17.16
CA THR A 368 -33.97 -10.20 -17.58
C THR A 368 -34.06 -10.39 -19.10
N ARG A 369 -33.60 -9.41 -19.89
CA ARG A 369 -33.61 -9.45 -21.35
C ARG A 369 -32.27 -9.84 -21.96
N LEU A 370 -31.24 -10.00 -21.11
CA LEU A 370 -29.88 -10.33 -21.57
C LEU A 370 -29.61 -11.84 -21.46
N PRO A 371 -28.73 -12.40 -22.29
CA PRO A 371 -28.40 -13.82 -22.31
C PRO A 371 -27.46 -14.18 -21.14
N LEU A 372 -27.97 -14.17 -19.93
CA LEU A 372 -27.18 -14.54 -18.76
C LEU A 372 -27.09 -16.06 -18.59
N ARG A 373 -25.94 -16.54 -18.07
CA ARG A 373 -25.74 -17.94 -17.72
C ARG A 373 -26.66 -18.40 -16.58
N ALA A 374 -26.92 -17.48 -15.64
CA ALA A 374 -27.82 -17.66 -14.52
C ALA A 374 -28.45 -16.33 -14.14
N GLU A 375 -29.56 -16.35 -13.42
CA GLU A 375 -30.21 -15.14 -12.92
C GLU A 375 -29.23 -14.35 -12.01
N ALA A 376 -29.08 -13.06 -12.28
CA ALA A 376 -28.28 -12.16 -11.49
C ALA A 376 -29.19 -11.30 -10.59
N ALA A 377 -28.92 -11.33 -9.29
CA ALA A 377 -29.69 -10.59 -8.30
C ALA A 377 -28.82 -9.48 -7.66
N PHE A 378 -29.42 -8.31 -7.49
CA PHE A 378 -28.83 -7.22 -6.74
C PHE A 378 -28.84 -7.48 -5.24
N SER A 379 -27.83 -6.98 -4.54
CA SER A 379 -27.71 -7.11 -3.09
C SER A 379 -27.20 -5.82 -2.45
N THR A 380 -27.90 -5.39 -1.41
CA THR A 380 -27.45 -4.29 -0.52
C THR A 380 -26.61 -4.80 0.66
N ASP A 381 -26.52 -6.13 0.85
CA ASP A 381 -25.73 -6.75 1.91
C ASP A 381 -24.24 -6.40 1.77
N PRO A 382 -23.63 -5.69 2.74
CA PRO A 382 -22.24 -5.26 2.67
C PRO A 382 -21.26 -6.43 2.51
N ALA A 383 -21.52 -7.60 3.11
CA ALA A 383 -20.63 -8.75 3.03
C ALA A 383 -20.61 -9.34 1.60
N ARG A 384 -21.79 -9.53 0.98
CA ARG A 384 -21.89 -10.01 -0.40
C ARG A 384 -21.27 -9.04 -1.39
N ARG A 385 -21.50 -7.74 -1.21
CA ARG A 385 -20.90 -6.68 -2.04
C ARG A 385 -19.38 -6.69 -1.91
N ALA A 386 -18.86 -6.80 -0.68
CA ALA A 386 -17.42 -6.86 -0.44
C ALA A 386 -16.74 -8.04 -1.14
N LEU A 387 -17.39 -9.22 -1.20
CA LEU A 387 -16.87 -10.39 -1.93
C LEU A 387 -16.75 -10.12 -3.43
N ALA A 388 -17.78 -9.54 -4.05
CA ALA A 388 -17.77 -9.21 -5.48
C ALA A 388 -16.68 -8.17 -5.81
N TRP A 389 -16.53 -7.14 -4.97
CA TRP A 389 -15.47 -6.14 -5.11
C TRP A 389 -14.07 -6.68 -4.83
N LYS A 390 -13.92 -7.60 -3.86
CA LYS A 390 -12.64 -8.26 -3.58
C LYS A 390 -12.15 -9.06 -4.79
N LEU A 391 -13.06 -9.78 -5.45
CA LEU A 391 -12.79 -10.46 -6.72
C LEU A 391 -12.20 -9.46 -7.72
N ARG A 392 -12.94 -8.39 -8.04
CA ARG A 392 -12.53 -7.43 -9.07
C ARG A 392 -11.22 -6.67 -8.75
N LYS A 393 -11.08 -6.17 -7.52
CA LYS A 393 -9.87 -5.42 -7.10
C LYS A 393 -8.63 -6.31 -7.00
N GLY A 394 -8.77 -7.59 -6.74
CA GLY A 394 -7.66 -8.55 -6.62
C GLY A 394 -7.12 -9.08 -7.94
N LEU A 395 -7.85 -8.92 -9.06
CA LEU A 395 -7.52 -9.58 -10.33
C LEU A 395 -6.13 -9.27 -10.87
N TYR A 396 -5.77 -8.01 -11.03
CA TYR A 396 -4.46 -7.62 -11.58
C TYR A 396 -3.30 -8.35 -10.89
N ALA A 397 -3.25 -8.22 -9.58
CA ALA A 397 -2.13 -8.76 -8.83
C ALA A 397 -2.16 -10.30 -8.78
N SER A 398 -3.34 -10.92 -8.75
CA SER A 398 -3.48 -12.38 -8.74
C SER A 398 -3.05 -12.97 -10.09
N VAL A 399 -3.48 -12.40 -11.21
CA VAL A 399 -3.07 -12.83 -12.54
C VAL A 399 -1.57 -12.60 -12.74
N ALA A 400 -1.08 -11.40 -12.40
CA ALA A 400 0.35 -11.08 -12.49
C ALA A 400 1.22 -11.96 -11.57
N GLY A 401 0.70 -12.33 -10.39
CA GLY A 401 1.37 -13.23 -9.45
C GLY A 401 1.36 -14.70 -9.86
N ALA A 402 0.40 -15.11 -10.69
CA ALA A 402 0.31 -16.47 -11.24
C ALA A 402 1.18 -16.69 -12.49
N ARG A 403 1.83 -15.64 -13.00
CA ARG A 403 2.69 -15.71 -14.19
C ARG A 403 3.79 -16.78 -14.06
N PRO A 404 4.24 -17.39 -15.18
CA PRO A 404 5.39 -18.28 -15.18
C PRO A 404 6.65 -17.60 -14.60
N ALA A 405 7.43 -18.34 -13.84
CA ALA A 405 8.66 -17.83 -13.25
C ALA A 405 9.63 -17.32 -14.35
N GLY A 406 10.29 -16.19 -14.10
CA GLY A 406 11.19 -15.53 -15.03
C GLY A 406 10.49 -14.71 -16.13
N THR A 407 9.16 -14.55 -16.08
CA THR A 407 8.44 -13.65 -16.99
C THR A 407 8.09 -12.32 -16.31
N THR A 408 7.96 -11.28 -17.12
CA THR A 408 7.47 -9.95 -16.69
C THR A 408 6.00 -9.83 -17.07
N ALA A 409 5.17 -9.36 -16.14
CA ALA A 409 3.79 -8.97 -16.42
C ALA A 409 3.77 -7.52 -16.94
N LEU A 410 3.05 -7.31 -18.03
CA LEU A 410 2.85 -6.02 -18.66
C LEU A 410 1.36 -5.74 -18.72
N LEU A 411 0.92 -4.64 -18.10
CA LEU A 411 -0.47 -4.21 -18.09
C LEU A 411 -0.62 -2.99 -19.00
N GLU A 412 -1.54 -3.09 -19.94
CA GLU A 412 -1.96 -2.01 -20.83
C GLU A 412 -3.36 -1.52 -20.50
N ASP A 413 -3.66 -0.32 -20.98
CA ASP A 413 -4.83 0.46 -20.61
C ASP A 413 -5.30 1.25 -21.83
N ILE A 414 -6.44 0.88 -22.40
CA ILE A 414 -7.02 1.53 -23.57
C ILE A 414 -8.47 1.92 -23.33
N VAL A 415 -8.97 2.86 -24.13
CA VAL A 415 -10.40 3.21 -24.13
C VAL A 415 -10.89 3.41 -25.56
N VAL A 416 -12.08 2.91 -25.82
CA VAL A 416 -12.80 3.12 -27.08
C VAL A 416 -14.24 3.54 -26.80
N PRO A 417 -14.95 4.17 -27.75
CA PRO A 417 -16.38 4.40 -27.58
C PRO A 417 -17.12 3.11 -27.20
N VAL A 418 -17.99 3.14 -26.20
CA VAL A 418 -18.68 1.94 -25.66
C VAL A 418 -19.29 1.04 -26.74
N PRO A 419 -19.93 1.59 -27.81
CA PRO A 419 -20.46 0.74 -28.90
C PRO A 419 -19.39 0.00 -29.70
N ARG A 420 -18.12 0.40 -29.61
CA ARG A 420 -16.99 -0.25 -30.32
C ARG A 420 -16.24 -1.24 -29.44
N LEU A 421 -16.61 -1.36 -28.17
CA LEU A 421 -15.85 -2.16 -27.21
C LEU A 421 -15.87 -3.66 -27.56
N ALA A 422 -17.01 -4.19 -28.01
CA ALA A 422 -17.13 -5.59 -28.43
C ALA A 422 -16.14 -5.93 -29.56
N ASP A 423 -16.19 -5.18 -30.65
CA ASP A 423 -15.29 -5.36 -31.79
C ASP A 423 -13.81 -5.20 -31.41
N THR A 424 -13.52 -4.28 -30.47
CA THR A 424 -12.14 -4.05 -29.98
C THR A 424 -11.66 -5.22 -29.12
N CYS A 425 -12.51 -5.80 -28.26
CA CYS A 425 -12.15 -6.97 -27.47
C CYS A 425 -11.91 -8.20 -28.36
N GLU A 426 -12.73 -8.40 -29.38
CA GLU A 426 -12.53 -9.45 -30.38
C GLU A 426 -11.19 -9.30 -31.12
N GLY A 427 -10.89 -8.10 -31.62
CA GLY A 427 -9.61 -7.79 -32.27
C GLY A 427 -8.39 -7.98 -31.35
N LEU A 428 -8.52 -7.67 -30.05
CA LEU A 428 -7.47 -7.95 -29.05
C LEU A 428 -7.25 -9.46 -28.87
N GLN A 429 -8.32 -10.26 -28.81
CA GLN A 429 -8.22 -11.72 -28.70
C GLN A 429 -7.57 -12.33 -29.95
N GLU A 430 -7.86 -11.78 -31.14
CA GLU A 430 -7.17 -12.15 -32.37
C GLU A 430 -5.68 -11.83 -32.31
N LEU A 431 -5.29 -10.63 -31.87
CA LEU A 431 -3.89 -10.24 -31.68
C LEU A 431 -3.18 -11.12 -30.64
N PHE A 432 -3.83 -11.47 -29.53
CA PHE A 432 -3.26 -12.42 -28.56
C PHE A 432 -2.99 -13.78 -29.21
N THR A 433 -3.92 -14.26 -30.02
CA THR A 433 -3.79 -15.55 -30.73
C THR A 433 -2.68 -15.51 -31.76
N GLU A 434 -2.61 -14.45 -32.58
CA GLU A 434 -1.62 -14.25 -33.63
C GLU A 434 -0.19 -14.19 -33.05
N HIS A 435 -0.04 -13.50 -31.94
CA HIS A 435 1.27 -13.31 -31.29
C HIS A 435 1.57 -14.36 -30.20
N GLY A 436 0.66 -15.34 -29.96
CA GLY A 436 0.88 -16.45 -29.05
C GLY A 436 0.79 -16.10 -27.55
N TYR A 437 0.11 -15.02 -27.18
CA TYR A 437 -0.17 -14.60 -25.80
C TYR A 437 -1.41 -15.31 -25.24
N ARG A 438 -1.31 -16.64 -25.02
CA ARG A 438 -2.46 -17.51 -24.67
C ARG A 438 -3.07 -17.28 -23.30
N ASP A 439 -2.28 -16.79 -22.34
CA ASP A 439 -2.70 -16.58 -20.95
C ASP A 439 -3.02 -15.11 -20.65
N SER A 440 -3.32 -14.33 -21.70
CA SER A 440 -3.72 -12.94 -21.55
C SER A 440 -5.10 -12.82 -20.91
N VAL A 441 -5.33 -11.69 -20.27
CA VAL A 441 -6.57 -11.37 -19.56
C VAL A 441 -7.09 -10.02 -20.00
N ILE A 442 -8.42 -9.89 -20.13
CA ILE A 442 -9.14 -8.64 -20.39
C ILE A 442 -10.08 -8.37 -19.22
N PHE A 443 -9.93 -7.20 -18.60
CA PHE A 443 -10.82 -6.71 -17.55
C PHE A 443 -10.87 -5.18 -17.58
N GLY A 444 -11.83 -4.53 -16.92
CA GLY A 444 -11.77 -3.06 -16.87
C GLY A 444 -13.11 -2.38 -16.59
N HIS A 445 -13.05 -1.04 -16.72
CA HIS A 445 -14.14 -0.11 -16.44
C HIS A 445 -15.03 0.04 -17.69
N ALA A 446 -15.76 -1.04 -18.02
CA ALA A 446 -16.48 -1.15 -19.27
C ALA A 446 -17.59 -0.09 -19.45
N LYS A 447 -18.11 0.49 -18.35
CA LYS A 447 -19.04 1.63 -18.39
C LYS A 447 -18.51 2.77 -19.25
N ASP A 448 -17.21 3.04 -19.17
CA ASP A 448 -16.55 4.15 -19.86
C ASP A 448 -15.87 3.69 -21.17
N GLY A 449 -16.02 2.43 -21.57
CA GLY A 449 -15.29 1.85 -22.72
C GLY A 449 -13.80 1.62 -22.44
N ASN A 450 -13.38 1.71 -21.17
CA ASN A 450 -12.01 1.53 -20.74
C ASN A 450 -11.77 0.09 -20.30
N ILE A 451 -10.80 -0.54 -20.90
CA ILE A 451 -10.35 -1.89 -20.55
C ILE A 451 -8.85 -1.94 -20.32
N HIS A 452 -8.48 -2.86 -19.47
CA HIS A 452 -7.10 -3.26 -19.25
C HIS A 452 -6.90 -4.66 -19.79
N PHE A 453 -5.70 -4.91 -20.31
CA PHE A 453 -5.30 -6.28 -20.64
C PHE A 453 -3.87 -6.51 -20.18
N MET A 454 -3.54 -7.76 -19.89
CA MET A 454 -2.22 -8.11 -19.39
C MET A 454 -1.58 -9.19 -20.24
N LEU A 455 -0.30 -8.95 -20.56
CA LEU A 455 0.59 -9.87 -21.24
C LEU A 455 1.66 -10.35 -20.27
N THR A 456 2.19 -11.53 -20.51
CA THR A 456 3.38 -12.03 -19.83
C THR A 456 4.40 -12.50 -20.86
N ASP A 457 5.65 -12.02 -20.76
CA ASP A 457 6.70 -12.41 -21.68
C ASP A 457 8.09 -12.39 -21.02
N ARG A 458 9.09 -12.95 -21.72
CA ARG A 458 10.50 -12.96 -21.34
C ARG A 458 11.24 -11.88 -22.11
N PHE A 459 11.28 -10.68 -21.58
CA PHE A 459 11.92 -9.52 -22.24
C PHE A 459 13.45 -9.55 -22.27
N ASP A 460 14.09 -10.59 -21.75
CA ASP A 460 15.50 -10.89 -21.95
C ASP A 460 15.80 -11.61 -23.29
N GLU A 461 14.73 -12.01 -24.03
CA GLU A 461 14.85 -12.70 -25.31
C GLU A 461 14.53 -11.76 -26.49
N THR A 462 15.42 -11.69 -27.49
CA THR A 462 15.18 -10.87 -28.69
C THR A 462 13.90 -11.25 -29.45
N ALA A 463 13.53 -12.53 -29.43
CA ALA A 463 12.30 -13.00 -30.08
C ALA A 463 11.05 -12.48 -29.38
N ALA A 464 11.06 -12.44 -28.06
CA ALA A 464 9.98 -11.90 -27.24
C ALA A 464 9.83 -10.37 -27.45
N MET A 465 10.94 -9.63 -27.48
CA MET A 465 10.93 -8.19 -27.76
C MET A 465 10.33 -7.87 -29.15
N ARG A 466 10.68 -8.62 -30.18
CA ARG A 466 10.09 -8.47 -31.52
C ARG A 466 8.62 -8.85 -31.58
N ARG A 467 8.20 -9.82 -30.77
CA ARG A 467 6.79 -10.20 -30.63
C ARG A 467 6.00 -9.07 -29.98
N PHE A 468 6.52 -8.51 -28.90
CA PHE A 468 5.93 -7.38 -28.18
C PHE A 468 5.83 -6.13 -29.06
N GLU A 469 6.87 -5.79 -29.82
CA GLU A 469 6.89 -4.67 -30.78
C GLU A 469 5.72 -4.81 -31.77
N ARG A 470 5.62 -5.96 -32.47
CA ARG A 470 4.53 -6.20 -33.45
C ARG A 470 3.14 -6.21 -32.85
N PHE A 471 3.01 -6.81 -31.66
CA PHE A 471 1.75 -6.78 -30.94
C PHE A 471 1.34 -5.33 -30.59
N THR A 472 2.26 -4.52 -30.10
CA THR A 472 2.00 -3.13 -29.74
C THR A 472 1.60 -2.30 -30.97
N ASP A 473 2.25 -2.47 -32.10
CA ASP A 473 1.88 -1.81 -33.35
C ASP A 473 0.44 -2.21 -33.78
N GLY A 474 0.10 -3.51 -33.77
CA GLY A 474 -1.25 -3.99 -34.08
C GLY A 474 -2.33 -3.47 -33.12
N MET A 475 -2.01 -3.42 -31.82
CA MET A 475 -2.92 -2.85 -30.80
C MET A 475 -3.14 -1.35 -31.02
N VAL A 476 -2.08 -0.61 -31.33
CA VAL A 476 -2.17 0.83 -31.65
C VAL A 476 -3.09 1.06 -32.87
N ASP A 477 -2.93 0.28 -33.93
CA ASP A 477 -3.82 0.34 -35.11
C ASP A 477 -5.27 0.05 -34.73
N LEU A 478 -5.55 -1.05 -34.04
CA LEU A 478 -6.88 -1.46 -33.60
C LEU A 478 -7.59 -0.35 -32.81
N VAL A 479 -6.91 0.25 -31.82
CA VAL A 479 -7.51 1.27 -30.93
C VAL A 479 -7.78 2.58 -31.70
N LEU A 480 -6.82 3.04 -32.51
CA LEU A 480 -6.99 4.29 -33.26
C LEU A 480 -8.05 4.16 -34.36
N ASP A 481 -8.16 3.02 -35.04
CA ASP A 481 -9.22 2.74 -36.03
C ASP A 481 -10.60 2.65 -35.40
N ALA A 482 -10.69 2.22 -34.13
CA ALA A 482 -11.91 2.28 -33.33
C ALA A 482 -12.26 3.71 -32.84
N GLY A 483 -11.39 4.69 -33.07
CA GLY A 483 -11.56 6.08 -32.61
C GLY A 483 -11.26 6.28 -31.13
N GLY A 484 -10.50 5.37 -30.51
CA GLY A 484 -10.15 5.35 -29.10
C GLY A 484 -8.92 6.17 -28.71
N ASN A 485 -8.53 6.05 -27.43
CA ASN A 485 -7.30 6.56 -26.85
C ASN A 485 -6.39 5.40 -26.38
N LEU A 486 -5.11 5.53 -26.67
CA LEU A 486 -4.09 4.51 -26.33
C LEU A 486 -3.80 4.42 -24.83
N LYS A 487 -4.17 5.45 -24.05
CA LYS A 487 -4.10 5.48 -22.58
C LYS A 487 -5.33 6.15 -22.01
N ALA A 488 -6.08 5.41 -21.22
CA ALA A 488 -7.28 5.92 -20.56
C ALA A 488 -6.96 6.58 -19.21
N GLU A 489 -6.19 5.88 -18.34
CA GLU A 489 -5.94 6.34 -16.97
C GLU A 489 -4.52 6.07 -16.43
N HIS A 490 -3.69 5.18 -17.07
CA HIS A 490 -2.36 4.83 -16.53
C HIS A 490 -1.25 5.81 -16.91
N GLY A 491 -1.55 6.82 -17.73
CA GLY A 491 -0.59 7.79 -18.24
C GLY A 491 0.16 7.30 -19.49
N THR A 492 0.62 8.24 -20.28
CA THR A 492 1.42 8.00 -21.48
C THR A 492 2.73 7.26 -21.15
N GLY A 493 3.44 7.77 -20.15
CA GLY A 493 4.73 7.26 -19.71
C GLY A 493 5.78 7.21 -20.81
N ARG A 494 6.67 6.25 -20.65
CA ARG A 494 7.66 5.86 -21.69
C ARG A 494 7.04 4.88 -22.69
N VAL A 495 6.07 4.10 -22.25
CA VAL A 495 5.48 3.02 -23.06
C VAL A 495 4.73 3.53 -24.28
N MET A 496 3.96 4.62 -24.14
CA MET A 496 3.18 5.18 -25.26
C MET A 496 3.70 6.52 -25.79
N ALA A 497 4.81 7.06 -25.26
CA ALA A 497 5.41 8.29 -25.77
C ALA A 497 5.68 8.26 -27.29
N PRO A 498 6.16 7.17 -27.92
CA PRO A 498 6.38 7.10 -29.37
C PRO A 498 5.11 7.25 -30.20
N PHE A 499 3.93 6.99 -29.62
CA PHE A 499 2.64 6.95 -30.35
C PHE A 499 1.77 8.21 -30.15
N VAL A 500 2.20 9.18 -29.31
CA VAL A 500 1.45 10.44 -29.07
C VAL A 500 1.20 11.20 -30.38
N ARG A 501 2.25 11.33 -31.22
CA ARG A 501 2.15 11.97 -32.55
C ARG A 501 1.16 11.27 -33.46
N ARG A 502 1.09 9.93 -33.39
CA ARG A 502 0.18 9.13 -34.19
C ARG A 502 -1.29 9.34 -33.81
N GLN A 503 -1.59 9.48 -32.52
CA GLN A 503 -2.94 9.72 -32.02
C GLN A 503 -3.43 11.14 -32.29
N TYR A 504 -2.57 12.14 -32.15
CA TYR A 504 -2.96 13.56 -32.19
C TYR A 504 -2.64 14.29 -33.50
N GLY A 505 -1.80 13.69 -34.35
CA GLY A 505 -1.30 14.33 -35.56
C GLY A 505 -0.15 15.31 -35.28
N ASP A 506 0.47 15.79 -36.37
CA ASP A 506 1.67 16.65 -36.31
C ASP A 506 1.43 17.97 -35.60
N GLU A 507 0.27 18.61 -35.85
CA GLU A 507 -0.04 19.94 -35.33
C GLU A 507 -0.16 19.94 -33.80
N LEU A 508 -0.98 19.08 -33.24
CA LEU A 508 -1.15 19.00 -31.78
C LEU A 508 0.08 18.45 -31.09
N TYR A 509 0.83 17.55 -31.72
CA TYR A 509 2.10 17.10 -31.19
C TYR A 509 3.13 18.24 -31.08
N GLU A 510 3.23 19.13 -32.09
CA GLU A 510 4.08 20.32 -32.00
C GLU A 510 3.61 21.34 -30.98
N VAL A 511 2.30 21.49 -30.77
CA VAL A 511 1.74 22.27 -29.62
C VAL A 511 2.24 21.68 -28.29
N MET A 512 2.21 20.36 -28.13
CA MET A 512 2.71 19.69 -26.92
C MET A 512 4.22 19.87 -26.74
N ARG A 513 4.99 19.79 -27.81
CA ARG A 513 6.45 20.05 -27.80
C ARG A 513 6.78 21.50 -27.43
N GLU A 514 6.02 22.47 -27.97
CA GLU A 514 6.19 23.88 -27.63
C GLU A 514 5.83 24.14 -26.17
N LEU A 515 4.73 23.57 -25.66
CA LEU A 515 4.35 23.63 -24.25
C LEU A 515 5.47 23.10 -23.35
N LYS A 516 6.05 21.94 -23.66
CA LYS A 516 7.19 21.37 -22.92
C LYS A 516 8.37 22.35 -22.89
N ARG A 517 8.73 22.95 -24.03
CA ARG A 517 9.82 23.94 -24.12
C ARG A 517 9.56 25.23 -23.34
N LEU A 518 8.32 25.67 -23.29
CA LEU A 518 7.93 26.85 -22.51
C LEU A 518 8.02 26.60 -20.99
N CYS A 519 7.56 25.45 -20.53
CA CYS A 519 7.60 25.09 -19.10
C CYS A 519 9.00 24.65 -18.65
N ASP A 520 9.74 23.93 -19.49
CA ASP A 520 11.05 23.36 -19.19
C ASP A 520 12.07 23.63 -20.29
N PRO A 521 12.57 24.87 -20.39
CA PRO A 521 13.53 25.26 -21.43
C PRO A 521 14.85 24.49 -21.40
N ALA A 522 15.26 24.01 -20.22
CA ALA A 522 16.48 23.22 -20.05
C ALA A 522 16.29 21.73 -20.36
N GLY A 523 15.05 21.25 -20.50
CA GLY A 523 14.72 19.86 -20.79
C GLY A 523 15.08 18.89 -19.67
N ILE A 524 15.06 19.34 -18.41
CA ILE A 524 15.49 18.54 -17.26
C ILE A 524 14.39 17.67 -16.66
N LEU A 525 13.12 18.06 -16.82
CA LEU A 525 12.01 17.37 -16.19
C LEU A 525 11.62 16.10 -16.95
N ASN A 526 11.90 14.96 -16.36
CA ASN A 526 11.45 13.63 -16.77
C ASN A 526 11.57 13.35 -18.28
N PRO A 527 12.76 13.47 -18.90
CA PRO A 527 12.93 13.34 -20.33
C PRO A 527 12.55 11.96 -20.86
N GLY A 528 11.98 11.90 -22.08
CA GLY A 528 11.52 10.66 -22.71
C GLY A 528 10.16 10.18 -22.24
N VAL A 529 9.47 10.93 -21.39
CA VAL A 529 8.10 10.71 -20.94
C VAL A 529 7.19 11.69 -21.69
N ILE A 530 6.06 11.20 -22.20
CA ILE A 530 5.08 11.91 -23.05
C ILE A 530 5.68 12.35 -24.39
N ILE A 531 6.79 13.06 -24.38
CA ILE A 531 7.48 13.55 -25.59
C ILE A 531 8.78 12.77 -25.77
N THR A 532 8.95 12.15 -26.93
CA THR A 532 10.19 11.46 -27.30
C THR A 532 10.45 11.56 -28.80
N ASP A 533 11.72 11.64 -29.19
CA ASP A 533 12.17 11.53 -30.58
C ASP A 533 12.61 10.08 -30.90
N ASP A 534 12.66 9.20 -29.91
CA ASP A 534 13.02 7.80 -30.08
C ASP A 534 11.75 6.95 -30.34
N PRO A 535 11.57 6.42 -31.57
CA PRO A 535 10.42 5.60 -31.89
C PRO A 535 10.42 4.22 -31.20
N ALA A 536 11.55 3.81 -30.61
CA ALA A 536 11.72 2.53 -29.92
C ALA A 536 11.83 2.69 -28.38
N ALA A 537 11.51 3.87 -27.83
CA ALA A 537 11.66 4.15 -26.41
C ALA A 537 10.90 3.12 -25.53
N HIS A 538 9.77 2.60 -26.00
CA HIS A 538 8.96 1.59 -25.30
C HIS A 538 9.61 0.19 -25.25
N LEU A 539 10.67 -0.05 -26.04
CA LEU A 539 11.41 -1.31 -26.10
C LEU A 539 12.73 -1.26 -25.33
N SER A 540 13.08 -0.09 -24.77
CA SER A 540 14.34 0.14 -24.08
C SER A 540 14.18 0.02 -22.56
N ASP A 541 15.21 -0.39 -21.84
CA ASP A 541 15.24 -0.48 -20.37
C ASP A 541 14.14 -1.33 -19.74
N VAL A 542 13.65 -2.34 -20.45
CA VAL A 542 12.62 -3.25 -19.99
C VAL A 542 13.18 -4.23 -18.96
N LYS A 543 12.44 -4.46 -17.87
CA LYS A 543 12.82 -5.40 -16.80
C LYS A 543 12.92 -6.83 -17.32
N SER A 544 14.04 -7.48 -17.08
CA SER A 544 14.10 -8.94 -16.99
C SER A 544 13.92 -9.35 -15.51
N VAL A 545 12.94 -10.20 -15.25
CA VAL A 545 12.68 -10.68 -13.88
C VAL A 545 13.65 -11.81 -13.57
N VAL A 546 14.59 -11.55 -12.66
CA VAL A 546 15.49 -12.57 -12.13
C VAL A 546 14.79 -13.30 -10.98
N GLN A 547 14.84 -14.63 -11.02
CA GLN A 547 14.30 -15.47 -9.94
C GLN A 547 15.11 -15.28 -8.66
N ILE A 548 14.39 -15.20 -7.56
CA ILE A 548 14.91 -15.09 -6.21
C ILE A 548 14.24 -16.14 -5.31
N GLU A 549 14.24 -15.90 -4.03
CA GLU A 549 13.63 -16.79 -3.04
C GLU A 549 12.13 -17.01 -3.28
N GLN A 550 11.68 -18.23 -3.13
CA GLN A 550 10.30 -18.66 -3.42
C GLN A 550 9.24 -17.82 -2.69
N GLU A 551 9.54 -17.35 -1.48
CA GLU A 551 8.63 -16.52 -0.68
C GLU A 551 8.32 -15.17 -1.33
N ALA A 552 9.20 -14.68 -2.22
CA ALA A 552 9.14 -13.35 -2.79
C ALA A 552 9.09 -13.33 -4.33
N ASP A 553 9.38 -14.44 -5.02
CA ASP A 553 9.60 -14.48 -6.46
C ASP A 553 8.41 -13.97 -7.29
N ARG A 554 7.18 -14.26 -6.85
CA ARG A 554 5.96 -13.80 -7.53
C ARG A 554 5.64 -12.29 -7.35
N CYS A 555 6.50 -11.52 -6.67
CA CYS A 555 6.31 -10.07 -6.51
C CYS A 555 6.24 -9.36 -7.87
N VAL A 556 5.25 -8.49 -8.02
CA VAL A 556 5.05 -7.64 -9.21
C VAL A 556 5.47 -6.18 -8.98
N GLU A 557 6.10 -5.88 -7.84
CA GLU A 557 6.66 -4.57 -7.48
C GLU A 557 5.63 -3.42 -7.45
N CYS A 558 4.34 -3.73 -7.23
CA CYS A 558 3.23 -2.78 -7.28
C CYS A 558 3.23 -1.70 -6.16
N GLY A 559 3.99 -1.88 -5.08
CA GLY A 559 4.14 -0.87 -4.01
C GLY A 559 3.09 -0.87 -2.90
N TYR A 560 2.02 -1.69 -2.97
CA TYR A 560 0.95 -1.71 -1.94
C TYR A 560 1.44 -1.99 -0.51
N CYS A 561 2.54 -2.72 -0.37
CA CYS A 561 3.12 -3.06 0.93
C CYS A 561 3.94 -1.93 1.58
N GLU A 562 4.26 -0.86 0.85
CA GLU A 562 5.13 0.20 1.37
C GLU A 562 4.46 1.08 2.43
N PRO A 563 3.22 1.58 2.23
CA PRO A 563 2.58 2.46 3.22
C PRO A 563 2.39 1.81 4.59
N VAL A 564 2.22 0.49 4.66
CA VAL A 564 1.96 -0.25 5.90
C VAL A 564 3.22 -0.75 6.62
N CYS A 565 4.40 -0.59 6.00
CA CYS A 565 5.66 -1.05 6.59
C CYS A 565 6.18 -0.09 7.66
N PRO A 566 6.52 -0.55 8.87
CA PRO A 566 7.07 0.30 9.91
C PRO A 566 8.47 0.87 9.60
N SER A 567 9.24 0.25 8.70
CA SER A 567 10.56 0.76 8.29
C SER A 567 10.54 1.74 7.12
N LYS A 568 9.35 2.11 6.59
CA LYS A 568 9.20 2.88 5.34
C LYS A 568 9.89 4.26 5.32
N ASP A 569 10.09 4.86 6.49
CA ASP A 569 10.69 6.19 6.65
C ASP A 569 12.09 6.10 7.29
N LEU A 570 12.62 4.89 7.48
CA LEU A 570 13.93 4.63 8.06
C LEU A 570 14.88 3.93 7.09
N THR A 571 14.43 2.81 6.52
CA THR A 571 15.24 1.90 5.69
C THR A 571 14.40 1.30 4.56
N LEU A 572 14.69 0.07 4.13
CA LEU A 572 13.99 -0.59 3.04
C LEU A 572 12.55 -0.98 3.39
N THR A 573 11.64 -0.75 2.44
CA THR A 573 10.27 -1.27 2.44
C THR A 573 10.24 -2.73 1.91
N PRO A 574 9.12 -3.47 2.04
CA PRO A 574 9.03 -4.82 1.53
C PRO A 574 9.29 -4.93 0.02
N ARG A 575 8.75 -4.02 -0.83
CA ARG A 575 9.06 -3.96 -2.25
C ARG A 575 10.56 -3.74 -2.47
N GLN A 576 11.14 -2.78 -1.80
CA GLN A 576 12.56 -2.44 -1.93
C GLN A 576 13.47 -3.60 -1.49
N ARG A 577 13.13 -4.33 -0.41
CA ARG A 577 13.84 -5.56 -0.02
C ARG A 577 13.90 -6.56 -1.17
N ILE A 578 12.79 -6.79 -1.85
CA ILE A 578 12.71 -7.72 -2.98
C ILE A 578 13.51 -7.21 -4.18
N VAL A 579 13.39 -5.92 -4.50
CA VAL A 579 14.13 -5.28 -5.60
C VAL A 579 15.65 -5.37 -5.39
N VAL A 580 16.12 -5.14 -4.16
CA VAL A 580 17.55 -5.26 -3.82
C VAL A 580 18.01 -6.71 -3.93
N ARG A 581 17.22 -7.71 -3.47
CA ARG A 581 17.54 -9.15 -3.67
C ARG A 581 17.67 -9.50 -5.15
N ARG A 582 16.77 -9.02 -5.98
CA ARG A 582 16.85 -9.18 -7.45
C ARG A 582 18.10 -8.54 -8.04
N ALA A 583 18.51 -7.38 -7.52
CA ALA A 583 19.73 -6.72 -7.98
C ALA A 583 21.00 -7.46 -7.54
N MET A 584 21.05 -8.00 -6.32
CA MET A 584 22.13 -8.87 -5.88
C MET A 584 22.29 -10.07 -6.82
N GLN A 585 21.19 -10.74 -7.12
CA GLN A 585 21.19 -11.90 -8.00
C GLN A 585 21.63 -11.53 -9.44
N ARG A 586 21.19 -10.36 -9.96
CA ARG A 586 21.68 -9.84 -11.26
C ARG A 586 23.16 -9.56 -11.24
N ALA A 587 23.68 -8.94 -10.17
CA ALA A 587 25.09 -8.64 -10.03
C ALA A 587 25.94 -9.94 -10.00
N GLU A 588 25.50 -10.96 -9.26
CA GLU A 588 26.14 -12.27 -9.24
C GLU A 588 26.16 -12.93 -10.64
N GLN A 589 25.02 -12.95 -11.34
CA GLN A 589 24.90 -13.50 -12.69
C GLN A 589 25.77 -12.76 -13.71
N ALA A 590 25.95 -11.45 -13.52
CA ALA A 590 26.81 -10.61 -14.36
C ALA A 590 28.31 -10.71 -13.99
N GLY A 591 28.66 -11.38 -12.89
CA GLY A 591 30.02 -11.46 -12.36
C GLY A 591 30.49 -10.20 -11.63
N ASP A 592 29.59 -9.25 -11.31
CA ASP A 592 29.89 -8.07 -10.50
C ASP A 592 29.81 -8.39 -9.00
N HIS A 593 30.73 -9.24 -8.54
CA HIS A 593 30.82 -9.66 -7.16
C HIS A 593 31.17 -8.52 -6.18
N ALA A 594 31.65 -7.38 -6.68
CA ALA A 594 31.93 -6.21 -5.85
C ALA A 594 30.60 -5.55 -5.44
N LEU A 595 29.73 -5.31 -6.40
CA LEU A 595 28.41 -4.76 -6.17
C LEU A 595 27.54 -5.72 -5.32
N ALA A 596 27.57 -7.02 -5.65
CA ALA A 596 26.81 -8.01 -4.89
C ALA A 596 27.16 -7.99 -3.40
N ARG A 597 28.47 -7.99 -3.05
CA ARG A 597 28.94 -7.90 -1.65
C ARG A 597 28.67 -6.56 -1.00
N GLU A 598 28.69 -5.44 -1.74
CA GLU A 598 28.30 -4.14 -1.21
C GLU A 598 26.82 -4.12 -0.81
N LEU A 599 25.96 -4.59 -1.69
CA LEU A 599 24.50 -4.67 -1.44
C LEU A 599 24.20 -5.64 -0.29
N GLU A 600 24.85 -6.80 -0.22
CA GLU A 600 24.66 -7.79 0.84
C GLU A 600 25.00 -7.19 2.22
N ARG A 601 26.19 -6.56 2.35
CA ARG A 601 26.61 -5.91 3.61
C ARG A 601 25.61 -4.84 4.07
N ASP A 602 25.12 -3.98 3.16
CA ASP A 602 24.19 -2.92 3.52
C ASP A 602 22.78 -3.48 3.79
N TYR A 603 22.43 -4.61 3.15
CA TYR A 603 21.15 -5.28 3.32
C TYR A 603 20.98 -5.93 4.69
N ASP A 604 22.06 -6.32 5.37
CA ASP A 604 22.01 -6.92 6.72
C ASP A 604 21.28 -6.00 7.69
N TYR A 605 21.64 -4.73 7.74
CA TYR A 605 20.90 -3.75 8.56
C TYR A 605 19.59 -3.31 7.91
N GLU A 606 19.62 -2.82 6.68
CA GLU A 606 18.46 -2.15 6.09
C GLU A 606 17.34 -3.12 5.65
N GLY A 607 17.70 -4.32 5.27
CA GLY A 607 16.77 -5.35 4.82
C GLY A 607 16.34 -6.31 5.90
N VAL A 608 17.28 -6.75 6.78
CA VAL A 608 17.08 -7.82 7.74
C VAL A 608 16.83 -7.26 9.15
N ASP A 609 17.71 -6.40 9.69
CA ASP A 609 17.63 -5.98 11.09
C ASP A 609 16.47 -5.05 11.35
N THR A 610 16.21 -4.10 10.47
CA THR A 610 15.10 -3.16 10.58
C THR A 610 13.75 -3.73 10.12
N CYS A 611 13.66 -5.00 9.74
CA CYS A 611 12.38 -5.67 9.53
C CYS A 611 11.76 -6.06 10.87
N ALA A 612 10.59 -5.50 11.17
CA ALA A 612 9.82 -5.84 12.37
C ALA A 612 9.26 -7.28 12.35
N VAL A 613 9.21 -7.93 11.19
CA VAL A 613 8.58 -9.25 11.00
C VAL A 613 7.11 -9.27 11.49
N ASP A 614 6.45 -8.13 11.38
CA ASP A 614 5.10 -7.86 11.87
C ASP A 614 3.98 -8.40 10.96
N GLY A 615 4.32 -8.83 9.75
CA GLY A 615 3.38 -9.38 8.78
C GLY A 615 2.42 -8.37 8.14
N MET A 616 2.47 -7.06 8.47
CA MET A 616 1.57 -6.06 7.86
C MET A 616 1.70 -6.00 6.33
N CYS A 617 2.87 -6.33 5.79
CA CYS A 617 3.05 -6.37 4.34
C CYS A 617 2.16 -7.41 3.64
N VAL A 618 1.82 -8.55 4.26
CA VAL A 618 0.93 -9.54 3.65
C VAL A 618 -0.52 -9.06 3.62
N THR A 619 -0.97 -8.27 4.61
CA THR A 619 -2.35 -7.76 4.63
C THR A 619 -2.63 -6.77 3.51
N ALA A 620 -1.58 -6.08 3.05
CA ALA A 620 -1.65 -5.14 1.94
C ALA A 620 -1.25 -5.76 0.58
N CYS A 621 -0.64 -6.95 0.59
CA CYS A 621 -0.13 -7.57 -0.63
C CYS A 621 -1.21 -8.36 -1.36
N PRO A 622 -1.57 -7.98 -2.59
CA PRO A 622 -2.60 -8.70 -3.35
C PRO A 622 -2.22 -10.14 -3.71
N VAL A 623 -0.91 -10.45 -3.76
CA VAL A 623 -0.38 -11.81 -3.98
C VAL A 623 0.12 -12.47 -2.69
N LEU A 624 -0.28 -11.93 -1.53
CA LEU A 624 -0.05 -12.51 -0.21
C LEU A 624 1.44 -12.81 0.12
N ILE A 625 2.34 -11.92 -0.30
CA ILE A 625 3.76 -12.03 0.05
C ILE A 625 3.99 -11.43 1.44
N ASN A 626 4.56 -12.25 2.33
CA ASN A 626 5.07 -11.83 3.62
C ASN A 626 6.60 -11.77 3.61
N THR A 627 7.19 -10.59 3.44
CA THR A 627 8.66 -10.45 3.48
C THR A 627 9.23 -10.77 4.86
N GLY A 628 8.43 -10.77 5.91
CA GLY A 628 8.82 -11.26 7.23
C GLY A 628 9.20 -12.75 7.22
N THR A 629 8.57 -13.58 6.36
CA THR A 629 8.93 -14.99 6.18
C THR A 629 10.31 -15.13 5.55
N LEU A 630 10.59 -14.34 4.50
CA LEU A 630 11.93 -14.25 3.90
C LEU A 630 12.97 -13.85 4.94
N VAL A 631 12.73 -12.79 5.71
CA VAL A 631 13.67 -12.31 6.74
C VAL A 631 13.89 -13.34 7.85
N LYS A 632 12.85 -14.05 8.30
CA LYS A 632 13.01 -15.17 9.25
C LYS A 632 13.94 -16.26 8.72
N ARG A 633 13.85 -16.57 7.41
CA ARG A 633 14.71 -17.54 6.76
C ARG A 633 16.14 -17.02 6.69
N LEU A 634 16.37 -15.79 6.25
CA LEU A 634 17.71 -15.17 6.19
C LEU A 634 18.37 -15.15 7.58
N ARG A 635 17.65 -14.73 8.63
CA ARG A 635 18.12 -14.78 10.02
C ARG A 635 18.47 -16.20 10.48
N ARG A 636 17.79 -17.22 9.96
CA ARG A 636 18.10 -18.64 10.27
C ARG A 636 19.35 -19.12 9.54
N GLU A 637 19.57 -18.68 8.31
CA GLU A 637 20.74 -19.05 7.49
C GLU A 637 22.04 -18.43 8.05
N ASP A 638 21.97 -17.24 8.61
CA ASP A 638 23.10 -16.49 9.19
C ASP A 638 23.24 -16.66 10.72
N GLN A 639 22.76 -17.76 11.30
CA GLN A 639 22.79 -17.96 12.75
C GLN A 639 24.20 -18.09 13.31
N ASN A 640 24.49 -17.30 14.35
CA ASN A 640 25.63 -17.57 15.23
C ASN A 640 25.34 -18.84 16.09
N PRO A 641 26.13 -19.90 15.97
CA PRO A 641 25.87 -21.17 16.67
C PRO A 641 25.91 -21.07 18.19
N VAL A 642 26.70 -20.13 18.74
CA VAL A 642 26.79 -19.90 20.20
C VAL A 642 25.49 -19.26 20.70
N LEU A 643 24.98 -18.26 20.00
CA LEU A 643 23.69 -17.61 20.32
C LEU A 643 22.53 -18.59 20.15
N ALA A 644 22.54 -19.44 19.10
CA ALA A 644 21.52 -20.47 18.88
C ALA A 644 21.50 -21.50 20.03
N ALA A 645 22.67 -21.93 20.50
CA ALA A 645 22.78 -22.81 21.68
C ALA A 645 22.26 -22.13 22.95
N GLY A 646 22.59 -20.86 23.17
CA GLY A 646 22.11 -20.04 24.29
C GLY A 646 20.58 -19.91 24.29
N TRP A 647 19.97 -19.60 23.12
CA TRP A 647 18.53 -19.49 22.97
C TRP A 647 17.81 -20.84 23.14
N SER A 648 18.46 -21.95 22.72
CA SER A 648 17.95 -23.30 22.97
C SER A 648 17.97 -23.66 24.47
N ALA A 649 19.01 -23.25 25.19
CA ALA A 649 19.11 -23.41 26.66
C ALA A 649 18.06 -22.55 27.36
N ALA A 650 17.85 -21.31 26.92
CA ALA A 650 16.79 -20.44 27.43
C ALA A 650 15.42 -21.09 27.28
N ALA A 651 15.13 -21.76 26.17
CA ALA A 651 13.88 -22.50 25.97
C ALA A 651 13.71 -23.63 26.97
N ALA A 652 14.79 -24.30 27.35
CA ALA A 652 14.75 -25.36 28.37
C ALA A 652 14.33 -24.82 29.74
N GLY A 653 14.86 -23.66 30.14
CA GLY A 653 14.62 -23.02 31.43
C GLY A 653 13.69 -21.80 31.37
N TRP A 654 12.72 -21.70 30.42
CA TRP A 654 11.99 -20.48 30.12
C TRP A 654 11.33 -19.82 31.31
N GLY A 655 10.73 -20.56 32.23
CA GLY A 655 10.17 -20.02 33.49
C GLY A 655 11.21 -19.34 34.39
N ALA A 656 12.46 -19.79 34.37
CA ALA A 656 13.55 -19.14 35.10
C ALA A 656 14.03 -17.87 34.35
N VAL A 657 14.12 -17.95 33.02
CA VAL A 657 14.51 -16.81 32.17
C VAL A 657 13.52 -15.65 32.31
N THR A 658 12.20 -15.92 32.23
CA THR A 658 11.18 -14.87 32.41
C THR A 658 11.21 -14.24 33.81
N ARG A 659 11.45 -15.02 34.84
CA ARG A 659 11.62 -14.49 36.21
C ARG A 659 12.89 -13.67 36.39
N ALA A 660 14.01 -14.14 35.83
CA ALA A 660 15.26 -13.39 35.87
C ALA A 660 15.11 -12.05 35.13
N GLY A 661 14.44 -12.04 33.96
CA GLY A 661 14.13 -10.83 33.22
C GLY A 661 13.24 -9.87 34.03
N ALA A 662 12.18 -10.37 34.67
CA ALA A 662 11.32 -9.56 35.54
C ALA A 662 12.10 -8.94 36.74
N VAL A 663 12.94 -9.72 37.40
CA VAL A 663 13.80 -9.21 38.50
C VAL A 663 14.78 -8.16 37.98
N ALA A 664 15.42 -8.42 36.82
CA ALA A 664 16.36 -7.46 36.22
C ALA A 664 15.67 -6.13 35.89
N LEU A 665 14.44 -6.17 35.32
CA LEU A 665 13.65 -4.96 35.06
C LEU A 665 13.25 -4.24 36.35
N THR A 666 12.85 -4.97 37.40
CA THR A 666 12.54 -4.36 38.72
C THR A 666 13.76 -3.66 39.33
N VAL A 667 14.95 -4.27 39.20
CA VAL A 667 16.20 -3.67 39.70
C VAL A 667 16.58 -2.46 38.81
N ALA A 668 16.40 -2.54 37.52
CA ALA A 668 16.68 -1.46 36.58
C ALA A 668 15.74 -0.24 36.82
N ASP A 669 14.45 -0.49 37.05
CA ASP A 669 13.47 0.56 37.40
C ASP A 669 13.77 1.27 38.74
N ALA A 670 14.37 0.55 39.70
CA ALA A 670 14.80 1.11 41.00
C ALA A 670 16.18 1.76 40.97
N ALA A 671 16.98 1.52 39.92
CA ALA A 671 18.33 2.06 39.78
C ALA A 671 18.34 3.41 39.04
N PRO A 672 19.38 4.27 39.26
CA PRO A 672 19.54 5.48 38.47
C PRO A 672 19.65 5.16 36.97
N GLU A 673 18.80 5.76 36.17
CA GLU A 673 18.72 5.53 34.72
C GLU A 673 20.09 5.61 34.02
N ALA A 674 20.87 6.64 34.34
CA ALA A 674 22.19 6.86 33.74
C ALA A 674 23.15 5.67 33.92
N LEU A 675 23.07 4.94 35.05
CA LEU A 675 23.91 3.77 35.29
C LEU A 675 23.46 2.57 34.45
N VAL A 676 22.15 2.31 34.38
CA VAL A 676 21.61 1.17 33.62
C VAL A 676 21.83 1.41 32.14
N ARG A 677 21.54 2.63 31.67
CA ARG A 677 21.73 3.01 30.25
C ARG A 677 23.22 2.95 29.88
N GLY A 678 24.12 3.47 30.74
CA GLY A 678 25.56 3.37 30.49
C GLY A 678 26.05 1.91 30.42
N ALA A 679 25.54 1.03 31.25
CA ALA A 679 25.89 -0.40 31.23
C ALA A 679 25.40 -1.10 29.94
N THR A 680 24.17 -0.81 29.51
CA THR A 680 23.62 -1.39 28.26
C THR A 680 24.32 -0.81 27.02
N THR A 681 24.62 0.48 26.98
CA THR A 681 25.40 1.12 25.91
C THR A 681 26.81 0.52 25.79
N LEU A 682 27.50 0.33 26.90
CA LEU A 682 28.81 -0.35 26.90
C LEU A 682 28.69 -1.80 26.43
N GLY A 683 27.65 -2.53 26.91
CA GLY A 683 27.35 -3.89 26.46
C GLY A 683 27.13 -3.96 24.94
N ARG A 684 26.36 -3.02 24.38
CA ARG A 684 26.13 -2.90 22.92
C ARG A 684 27.41 -2.64 22.13
N ALA A 685 28.29 -1.76 22.66
CA ALA A 685 29.57 -1.47 22.02
C ALA A 685 30.53 -2.67 21.99
N VAL A 686 30.45 -3.58 22.97
CA VAL A 686 31.33 -4.74 23.11
C VAL A 686 30.76 -6.01 22.43
N LEU A 687 29.45 -6.25 22.59
CA LEU A 687 28.77 -7.50 22.16
C LEU A 687 27.87 -7.30 20.95
N GLY A 688 27.73 -6.09 20.46
CA GLY A 688 26.91 -5.73 19.30
C GLY A 688 25.50 -5.24 19.67
N ALA A 689 24.98 -4.34 18.84
CA ALA A 689 23.64 -3.74 19.00
C ALA A 689 22.51 -4.79 18.82
N ASP A 690 22.73 -5.81 18.01
CA ASP A 690 21.77 -6.89 17.75
C ASP A 690 21.70 -7.94 18.85
N THR A 691 22.59 -7.86 19.83
CA THR A 691 22.71 -8.83 20.94
C THR A 691 22.27 -8.26 22.27
N VAL A 692 22.60 -7.00 22.55
CA VAL A 692 22.33 -6.32 23.82
C VAL A 692 21.20 -5.31 23.67
N LEU A 693 20.15 -5.50 24.47
CA LEU A 693 19.00 -4.59 24.52
C LEU A 693 19.41 -3.21 25.05
N GLU A 694 18.88 -2.15 24.48
CA GLU A 694 19.04 -0.82 25.00
C GLU A 694 17.98 -0.54 26.08
N TYR A 695 18.44 -0.12 27.27
CA TYR A 695 17.54 0.26 28.36
C TYR A 695 17.07 1.70 28.18
N SER A 696 15.80 1.93 28.46
CA SER A 696 15.19 3.27 28.57
C SER A 696 14.20 3.29 29.75
N ALA A 697 14.03 4.46 30.36
CA ALA A 697 13.24 4.63 31.60
C ALA A 697 11.72 4.41 31.43
N ASP A 698 11.23 4.31 30.20
CA ASP A 698 9.84 3.97 29.86
C ASP A 698 9.54 2.47 29.99
N LEU A 699 10.57 1.63 30.12
CA LEU A 699 10.36 0.21 30.35
C LEU A 699 9.78 -0.03 31.75
N PRO A 700 8.63 -0.70 31.86
CA PRO A 700 8.03 -0.97 33.15
C PRO A 700 8.89 -1.95 33.98
N GLY A 701 8.77 -1.91 35.28
CA GLY A 701 9.35 -2.92 36.16
C GLY A 701 8.86 -4.33 35.87
N GLY A 702 9.38 -5.31 36.56
CA GLY A 702 9.06 -6.73 36.32
C GLY A 702 7.63 -7.12 36.66
N GLY A 703 7.04 -8.00 35.87
CA GLY A 703 5.70 -8.53 36.06
C GLY A 703 5.64 -9.72 37.05
N GLN A 704 4.40 -10.14 37.36
CA GLN A 704 4.15 -11.24 38.30
C GLN A 704 4.26 -12.61 37.67
N ALA A 705 4.68 -13.62 38.45
CA ALA A 705 4.83 -15.01 37.97
C ALA A 705 3.46 -15.62 37.62
N ARG A 706 3.35 -16.23 36.42
CA ARG A 706 2.11 -16.86 35.91
C ARG A 706 1.69 -18.09 36.75
N ARG A 707 2.62 -18.76 37.43
CA ARG A 707 2.34 -19.91 38.29
C ARG A 707 1.27 -19.66 39.35
N ARG A 708 1.05 -18.41 39.78
CA ARG A 708 -0.01 -18.00 40.70
C ARG A 708 -1.42 -18.22 40.15
N LEU A 709 -1.56 -18.36 38.83
CA LEU A 709 -2.81 -18.51 38.11
C LEU A 709 -3.18 -19.97 37.81
N ARG A 710 -2.35 -20.95 38.20
CA ARG A 710 -2.60 -22.37 37.92
C ARG A 710 -3.97 -22.84 38.39
N GLY A 711 -4.56 -23.78 37.63
CA GLY A 711 -5.85 -24.35 37.97
C GLY A 711 -7.02 -23.50 37.46
N GLN A 712 -8.19 -23.70 38.05
CA GLN A 712 -9.41 -23.00 37.68
C GLN A 712 -9.42 -21.56 38.22
N ARG A 713 -9.84 -20.62 37.39
CA ARG A 713 -9.99 -19.19 37.69
C ARG A 713 -11.34 -18.69 37.20
N GLY A 714 -11.78 -17.57 37.79
CA GLY A 714 -13.13 -17.04 37.56
C GLY A 714 -14.14 -17.54 38.57
N SER A 715 -15.42 -17.25 38.38
CA SER A 715 -16.53 -17.59 39.23
C SER A 715 -17.63 -18.35 38.46
N GLY A 716 -18.62 -18.93 39.17
CA GLY A 716 -19.74 -19.69 38.60
C GLY A 716 -19.63 -21.18 38.91
N ASP A 717 -20.78 -21.89 38.80
CA ASP A 717 -20.90 -23.32 39.12
C ASP A 717 -20.67 -24.25 37.91
N GLY A 718 -20.42 -23.68 36.71
CA GLY A 718 -20.23 -24.42 35.48
C GLY A 718 -18.81 -24.99 35.30
N ALA A 719 -18.66 -25.88 34.32
CA ALA A 719 -17.35 -26.33 33.86
C ALA A 719 -16.57 -25.15 33.24
N PRO A 720 -15.21 -25.18 33.20
CA PRO A 720 -14.42 -24.20 32.47
C PRO A 720 -14.84 -24.12 30.98
N VAL A 721 -14.95 -22.90 30.43
CA VAL A 721 -15.35 -22.66 29.03
C VAL A 721 -14.15 -22.43 28.10
N ALA A 722 -12.96 -22.18 28.67
CA ALA A 722 -11.73 -21.94 27.92
C ALA A 722 -10.49 -22.37 28.71
N LEU A 723 -9.44 -22.73 27.96
CA LEU A 723 -8.08 -22.90 28.44
C LEU A 723 -7.38 -21.54 28.35
N TYR A 724 -7.04 -20.95 29.48
CA TYR A 724 -6.37 -19.63 29.51
C TYR A 724 -4.86 -19.77 29.54
N LEU A 725 -4.20 -19.21 28.51
CA LEU A 725 -2.75 -19.18 28.39
C LEU A 725 -2.23 -17.73 28.53
N PRO A 726 -2.08 -17.23 29.78
CA PRO A 726 -1.54 -15.88 30.01
C PRO A 726 -0.15 -15.74 29.36
N ALA A 727 0.06 -14.64 28.65
CA ALA A 727 1.28 -14.40 27.89
C ALA A 727 2.51 -14.22 28.80
N CYS A 728 3.66 -14.77 28.38
CA CYS A 728 4.90 -14.63 29.15
C CYS A 728 5.46 -13.20 29.15
N VAL A 729 5.12 -12.40 28.15
CA VAL A 729 5.51 -11.00 28.05
C VAL A 729 4.93 -10.17 29.22
N ASN A 730 3.71 -10.49 29.71
CA ASN A 730 3.06 -9.85 30.84
C ASN A 730 3.69 -10.26 32.18
N SER A 731 4.50 -11.33 32.23
CA SER A 731 5.31 -11.71 33.39
C SER A 731 6.69 -11.06 33.39
N MET A 732 7.23 -10.75 32.19
CA MET A 732 8.49 -10.02 32.05
C MET A 732 8.29 -8.53 32.34
N PHE A 733 7.35 -7.90 31.66
CA PHE A 733 7.03 -6.51 31.81
C PHE A 733 5.81 -6.36 32.70
N GLY A 734 5.96 -5.71 33.83
CA GLY A 734 4.86 -5.46 34.77
C GLY A 734 3.78 -4.59 34.18
N ALA A 735 2.71 -4.42 34.97
CA ALA A 735 1.70 -3.42 34.70
C ALA A 735 2.32 -2.01 34.69
N THR A 736 1.67 -1.10 34.01
CA THR A 736 1.96 0.31 34.16
C THR A 736 1.68 0.73 35.60
N ARG A 737 2.24 1.87 36.05
CA ARG A 737 2.09 2.34 37.45
C ARG A 737 0.63 2.50 37.90
N ALA A 738 -0.28 2.75 36.98
CA ALA A 738 -1.72 2.99 37.24
C ALA A 738 -2.58 1.73 37.21
N GLY A 739 -2.14 0.58 36.64
CA GLY A 739 -2.96 -0.60 36.41
C GLY A 739 -2.54 -1.86 37.18
N GLY A 740 -3.46 -2.81 37.33
CA GLY A 740 -3.20 -4.12 37.94
C GLY A 740 -2.64 -5.16 36.97
N GLY A 741 -2.49 -4.82 35.69
CA GLY A 741 -2.03 -5.68 34.60
C GLY A 741 -3.18 -6.46 33.95
N VAL A 742 -3.01 -6.71 32.63
CA VAL A 742 -4.04 -7.34 31.80
C VAL A 742 -4.42 -8.74 32.28
N THR A 743 -3.45 -9.52 32.78
CA THR A 743 -3.69 -10.89 33.27
C THR A 743 -4.64 -10.91 34.48
N ASP A 744 -4.47 -9.99 35.43
CA ASP A 744 -5.36 -9.85 36.58
C ASP A 744 -6.72 -9.24 36.18
N ALA A 745 -6.72 -8.26 35.29
CA ALA A 745 -7.93 -7.66 34.73
C ALA A 745 -8.80 -8.72 34.04
N PHE A 746 -8.21 -9.58 33.19
CA PHE A 746 -8.96 -10.66 32.54
C PHE A 746 -9.60 -11.64 33.53
N VAL A 747 -8.86 -12.06 34.58
CA VAL A 747 -9.41 -12.97 35.61
C VAL A 747 -10.55 -12.29 36.37
N ARG A 748 -10.41 -11.04 36.80
CA ARG A 748 -11.49 -10.29 37.49
C ARG A 748 -12.74 -10.10 36.62
N LEU A 749 -12.54 -9.82 35.32
CA LEU A 749 -13.64 -9.73 34.36
C LEU A 749 -14.36 -11.08 34.20
N CYS A 750 -13.62 -12.19 34.14
CA CYS A 750 -14.20 -13.53 34.14
C CYS A 750 -15.00 -13.81 35.45
N GLU A 751 -14.45 -13.44 36.61
CA GLU A 751 -15.15 -13.56 37.92
C GLU A 751 -16.47 -12.80 37.92
N ARG A 752 -16.45 -11.55 37.45
CA ARG A 752 -17.65 -10.72 37.43
C ARG A 752 -18.70 -11.20 36.41
N ALA A 753 -18.28 -11.74 35.30
CA ALA A 753 -19.16 -12.31 34.28
C ALA A 753 -19.67 -13.74 34.60
N GLY A 754 -19.24 -14.33 35.69
CA GLY A 754 -19.60 -15.71 36.06
C GLY A 754 -19.01 -16.76 35.14
N ILE A 755 -17.83 -16.47 34.58
CA ILE A 755 -17.12 -17.32 33.62
C ILE A 755 -15.94 -18.00 34.30
N ARG A 756 -15.80 -19.32 34.08
CA ARG A 756 -14.63 -20.09 34.55
C ARG A 756 -13.69 -20.43 33.39
N VAL A 757 -12.41 -20.28 33.67
CA VAL A 757 -11.32 -20.67 32.77
C VAL A 757 -10.33 -21.58 33.52
N ILE A 758 -9.57 -22.38 32.81
CA ILE A 758 -8.53 -23.24 33.42
C ILE A 758 -7.15 -22.86 32.88
N VAL A 759 -6.19 -22.71 33.76
CA VAL A 759 -4.80 -22.40 33.45
C VAL A 759 -3.94 -23.65 33.65
N PRO A 760 -3.14 -24.12 32.64
CA PRO A 760 -2.30 -25.29 32.76
C PRO A 760 -1.27 -25.19 33.88
N ASP A 761 -0.98 -26.30 34.54
CA ASP A 761 0.07 -26.39 35.57
C ASP A 761 1.45 -26.05 35.01
N ALA A 762 1.69 -26.35 33.73
CA ALA A 762 2.97 -26.09 33.03
C ALA A 762 3.14 -24.64 32.57
N ILE A 763 2.16 -23.75 32.80
CA ILE A 763 2.09 -22.37 32.21
C ILE A 763 3.38 -21.57 32.39
N GLU A 764 4.08 -21.69 33.52
CA GLU A 764 5.34 -20.96 33.80
C GLU A 764 6.40 -21.21 32.75
N SER A 765 6.45 -22.43 32.22
CA SER A 765 7.45 -22.88 31.25
C SER A 765 6.99 -22.79 29.79
N MET A 766 5.74 -22.38 29.53
CA MET A 766 5.16 -22.27 28.18
C MET A 766 5.47 -20.92 27.55
N CYS A 767 5.52 -20.91 26.21
CA CYS A 767 5.62 -19.72 25.38
C CYS A 767 5.01 -20.00 24.00
N CYS A 768 4.44 -19.00 23.37
CA CYS A 768 3.93 -19.05 21.98
C CYS A 768 5.02 -19.28 20.91
N SER A 769 6.28 -19.38 21.28
CA SER A 769 7.48 -19.53 20.45
C SER A 769 7.92 -18.29 19.63
N THR A 770 7.19 -17.22 19.61
CA THR A 770 7.52 -15.99 18.83
C THR A 770 8.95 -15.49 19.01
N PRO A 771 9.56 -15.49 20.23
CA PRO A 771 10.96 -15.07 20.41
C PRO A 771 11.97 -15.89 19.60
N TRP A 772 11.73 -17.18 19.42
CA TRP A 772 12.59 -18.06 18.61
C TRP A 772 12.26 -17.97 17.13
N THR A 773 10.97 -17.94 16.78
CA THR A 773 10.50 -17.88 15.39
C THR A 773 10.98 -16.60 14.70
N SER A 774 10.88 -15.43 15.37
CA SER A 774 11.29 -14.15 14.80
C SER A 774 12.81 -14.01 14.58
N LYS A 775 13.61 -14.77 15.36
CA LYS A 775 15.07 -14.80 15.26
C LYS A 775 15.61 -15.99 14.44
N GLY A 776 14.74 -16.89 14.00
CA GLY A 776 15.10 -18.05 13.22
C GLY A 776 15.61 -19.28 14.04
N TYR A 777 15.52 -19.30 15.37
CA TYR A 777 16.06 -20.36 16.23
C TYR A 777 15.12 -21.58 16.35
N ASN A 778 15.24 -22.56 15.45
CA ASN A 778 14.34 -23.73 15.38
C ASN A 778 14.33 -24.60 16.63
N GLY A 779 15.49 -24.86 17.25
CA GLY A 779 15.59 -25.77 18.42
C GLY A 779 14.76 -25.32 19.63
N GLY A 780 14.70 -24.00 19.87
CA GLY A 780 13.82 -23.40 20.90
C GLY A 780 12.35 -23.52 20.56
N ARG A 781 12.00 -23.23 19.28
CA ARG A 781 10.63 -23.34 18.76
C ARG A 781 10.08 -24.75 18.90
N GLU A 782 10.81 -25.77 18.46
CA GLU A 782 10.40 -27.16 18.55
C GLU A 782 10.22 -27.63 20.02
N ARG A 783 11.05 -27.15 20.92
CA ARG A 783 10.90 -27.42 22.36
C ARG A 783 9.61 -26.83 22.91
N MET A 784 9.26 -25.57 22.53
CA MET A 784 8.02 -24.93 22.94
C MET A 784 6.81 -25.62 22.33
N LEU A 785 6.86 -26.01 21.06
CA LEU A 785 5.82 -26.78 20.40
C LEU A 785 5.46 -28.04 21.19
N ARG A 786 6.46 -28.90 21.48
CA ARG A 786 6.25 -30.13 22.28
C ARG A 786 5.66 -29.82 23.65
N ARG A 787 6.11 -28.76 24.32
CA ARG A 787 5.67 -28.40 25.68
C ARG A 787 4.25 -27.86 25.68
N VAL A 788 3.89 -27.01 24.73
CA VAL A 788 2.54 -26.42 24.61
C VAL A 788 1.54 -27.52 24.27
N VAL A 789 1.85 -28.36 23.28
CA VAL A 789 0.97 -29.49 22.90
C VAL A 789 0.73 -30.45 24.07
N ALA A 790 1.78 -30.81 24.80
CA ALA A 790 1.64 -31.67 25.98
C ALA A 790 0.75 -31.03 27.05
N ALA A 791 1.01 -29.75 27.39
CA ALA A 791 0.25 -29.06 28.43
C ALA A 791 -1.23 -28.85 28.06
N VAL A 792 -1.52 -28.59 26.78
CA VAL A 792 -2.91 -28.46 26.28
C VAL A 792 -3.63 -29.81 26.41
N ARG A 793 -3.02 -30.90 25.92
CA ARG A 793 -3.59 -32.27 26.04
C ARG A 793 -3.77 -32.76 27.46
N ASP A 794 -2.82 -32.44 28.36
CA ASP A 794 -2.91 -32.79 29.75
C ASP A 794 -4.02 -32.04 30.49
N THR A 795 -4.28 -30.80 30.13
CA THR A 795 -5.28 -29.96 30.79
C THR A 795 -6.68 -30.15 30.20
N ASP A 796 -6.79 -30.39 28.88
CA ASP A 796 -8.04 -30.69 28.16
C ASP A 796 -7.86 -31.94 27.29
N PRO A 797 -7.92 -33.15 27.89
CA PRO A 797 -7.79 -34.39 27.14
C PRO A 797 -8.88 -34.60 26.07
N GLY A 798 -10.02 -33.98 26.24
CA GLY A 798 -11.14 -34.05 25.30
C GLY A 798 -11.03 -33.10 24.11
N GLY A 799 -10.13 -32.11 24.14
CA GLY A 799 -9.94 -31.12 23.08
C GLY A 799 -11.19 -30.25 22.83
N THR A 800 -11.97 -30.00 23.86
CA THR A 800 -13.28 -29.32 23.75
C THR A 800 -13.21 -27.83 24.08
N LEU A 801 -12.16 -27.42 24.78
CA LEU A 801 -11.97 -26.04 25.22
C LEU A 801 -11.24 -25.23 24.15
N ARG A 802 -11.74 -24.04 23.88
CA ARG A 802 -10.99 -23.02 23.15
C ARG A 802 -9.82 -22.53 23.98
N ILE A 803 -8.75 -22.10 23.32
CA ILE A 803 -7.60 -21.48 23.97
C ILE A 803 -7.75 -19.97 23.91
N VAL A 804 -7.53 -19.28 25.04
CA VAL A 804 -7.56 -17.82 25.14
C VAL A 804 -6.20 -17.32 25.62
N SER A 805 -5.63 -16.31 24.95
CA SER A 805 -4.40 -15.62 25.39
C SER A 805 -4.59 -14.11 25.48
N ASP A 806 -3.88 -13.44 26.39
CA ASP A 806 -4.03 -12.03 26.76
C ASP A 806 -2.96 -11.11 26.14
N ALA A 807 -2.39 -11.51 25.02
CA ALA A 807 -1.55 -10.68 24.18
C ALA A 807 -1.70 -11.14 22.72
N VAL A 808 -2.17 -10.28 21.87
CA VAL A 808 -2.58 -10.63 20.49
C VAL A 808 -1.44 -11.29 19.68
N SER A 809 -0.21 -10.83 19.86
CA SER A 809 0.96 -11.45 19.22
C SER A 809 1.29 -12.86 19.77
N CYS A 810 0.91 -13.17 21.02
CA CYS A 810 1.02 -14.52 21.56
C CYS A 810 -0.12 -15.40 21.08
N THR A 811 -1.33 -14.87 20.95
CA THR A 811 -2.49 -15.57 20.36
C THR A 811 -2.15 -16.07 18.95
N GLU A 812 -1.66 -15.19 18.08
CA GLU A 812 -1.17 -15.53 16.74
C GLU A 812 -0.06 -16.62 16.80
N GLY A 813 0.92 -16.44 17.69
CA GLY A 813 2.00 -17.40 17.86
C GLY A 813 1.54 -18.78 18.35
N PHE A 814 0.57 -18.87 19.26
CA PHE A 814 -0.04 -20.13 19.70
C PHE A 814 -0.85 -20.80 18.60
N ALA A 815 -1.63 -20.01 17.82
CA ALA A 815 -2.39 -20.53 16.68
C ALA A 815 -1.47 -21.23 15.68
N HIS A 816 -0.44 -20.54 15.19
CA HIS A 816 0.53 -21.13 14.27
C HIS A 816 1.27 -22.33 14.87
N LEU A 817 1.62 -22.29 16.18
CA LEU A 817 2.34 -23.37 16.82
C LEU A 817 1.51 -24.66 16.91
N LEU A 818 0.21 -24.54 17.17
CA LEU A 818 -0.71 -25.68 17.30
C LEU A 818 -1.15 -26.21 15.93
N GLU A 819 -1.33 -25.32 14.95
CA GLU A 819 -1.58 -25.67 13.55
C GLU A 819 -0.42 -26.52 12.98
N ASP A 820 0.84 -26.07 13.18
CA ASP A 820 2.03 -26.84 12.77
C ASP A 820 2.14 -28.22 13.45
N ALA A 821 1.54 -28.36 14.63
CA ALA A 821 1.46 -29.64 15.35
C ALA A 821 0.26 -30.51 14.95
N GLY A 822 -0.61 -30.03 14.03
CA GLY A 822 -1.83 -30.71 13.64
C GLY A 822 -2.85 -30.87 14.79
N VAL A 823 -2.88 -29.89 15.71
CA VAL A 823 -3.84 -29.83 16.82
C VAL A 823 -5.01 -28.93 16.39
N GLU A 824 -6.16 -29.55 16.15
CA GLU A 824 -7.39 -28.84 15.83
C GLU A 824 -8.00 -28.24 17.11
N VAL A 825 -7.79 -26.94 17.35
CA VAL A 825 -8.35 -26.19 18.48
C VAL A 825 -8.53 -24.73 18.08
N ILE A 826 -9.59 -24.12 18.59
CA ILE A 826 -9.82 -22.67 18.38
C ILE A 826 -8.89 -21.90 19.32
N VAL A 827 -7.99 -21.09 18.75
CA VAL A 827 -7.15 -20.14 19.50
C VAL A 827 -7.73 -18.74 19.30
N GLU A 828 -8.07 -18.08 20.37
CA GLU A 828 -8.78 -16.80 20.38
C GLU A 828 -8.08 -15.78 21.27
N ASP A 829 -8.15 -14.51 20.90
CA ASP A 829 -7.60 -13.44 21.73
C ASP A 829 -8.56 -13.05 22.86
N ALA A 830 -7.99 -12.64 23.99
CA ALA A 830 -8.76 -12.19 25.15
C ALA A 830 -9.65 -10.98 24.84
N VAL A 831 -9.28 -10.14 23.86
CA VAL A 831 -10.12 -9.01 23.38
C VAL A 831 -11.39 -9.55 22.71
N ALA A 832 -11.27 -10.46 21.76
CA ALA A 832 -12.42 -11.07 21.08
C ALA A 832 -13.29 -11.87 22.06
N PHE A 833 -12.65 -12.66 22.92
CA PHE A 833 -13.37 -13.40 23.98
C PHE A 833 -14.12 -12.46 24.91
N ALA A 834 -13.52 -11.36 25.36
CA ALA A 834 -14.16 -10.40 26.24
C ALA A 834 -15.33 -9.67 25.55
N ALA A 835 -15.18 -9.28 24.29
CA ALA A 835 -16.24 -8.60 23.54
C ALA A 835 -17.46 -9.52 23.33
N ARG A 836 -17.25 -10.82 23.13
CA ARG A 836 -18.29 -11.79 22.83
C ARG A 836 -18.90 -12.42 24.09
N GLU A 837 -18.09 -12.83 25.05
CA GLU A 837 -18.54 -13.64 26.19
C GLU A 837 -18.63 -12.86 27.50
N ILE A 838 -17.75 -11.90 27.73
CA ILE A 838 -17.68 -11.15 29.00
C ILE A 838 -18.61 -9.94 28.95
N LEU A 839 -18.40 -9.03 28.01
CA LEU A 839 -19.10 -7.75 27.91
C LEU A 839 -20.64 -7.89 28.01
N PRO A 840 -21.30 -8.84 27.32
CA PRO A 840 -22.77 -9.00 27.44
C PRO A 840 -23.25 -9.43 28.83
N ARG A 841 -22.36 -9.94 29.70
CA ARG A 841 -22.65 -10.42 31.04
C ARG A 841 -22.34 -9.40 32.15
N LEU A 842 -21.66 -8.30 31.80
CA LEU A 842 -21.29 -7.26 32.78
C LEU A 842 -22.44 -6.29 33.10
N GLY A 843 -23.51 -6.29 32.32
CA GLY A 843 -24.58 -5.30 32.42
C GLY A 843 -24.16 -3.95 31.82
N GLU A 844 -24.64 -2.86 32.39
CA GLU A 844 -24.27 -1.51 31.95
C GLU A 844 -22.85 -1.18 32.42
N VAL A 845 -21.97 -0.82 31.49
CA VAL A 845 -20.58 -0.40 31.74
C VAL A 845 -20.56 1.12 31.76
N PRO A 846 -20.13 1.78 32.84
CA PRO A 846 -20.04 3.24 32.86
C PRO A 846 -18.95 3.76 31.92
N GLN A 847 -19.31 4.63 30.97
CA GLN A 847 -18.34 5.36 30.14
C GLN A 847 -17.78 6.52 30.94
N ARG A 848 -16.54 6.38 31.43
CA ARG A 848 -15.87 7.38 32.27
C ARG A 848 -14.76 8.14 31.55
N ILE A 849 -14.45 7.73 30.36
CA ILE A 849 -13.42 8.33 29.53
C ILE A 849 -14.14 9.12 28.43
N GLU A 850 -13.87 10.40 28.31
CA GLU A 850 -14.48 11.20 27.23
C GLU A 850 -13.83 10.86 25.89
N THR A 851 -12.50 10.98 25.79
CA THR A 851 -11.75 10.66 24.58
C THR A 851 -10.68 9.60 24.88
N LEU A 852 -10.72 8.49 24.14
CA LEU A 852 -9.78 7.37 24.24
C LEU A 852 -8.95 7.25 22.95
N ALA A 853 -7.64 7.50 23.01
CA ALA A 853 -6.73 7.20 21.91
C ALA A 853 -6.46 5.68 21.83
N LEU A 854 -6.90 5.04 20.76
CA LEU A 854 -6.79 3.60 20.57
C LEU A 854 -5.68 3.25 19.57
N HIS A 855 -4.80 2.31 19.94
CA HIS A 855 -3.78 1.77 19.06
C HIS A 855 -4.05 0.28 18.78
N PRO A 856 -4.75 -0.07 17.69
CA PRO A 856 -4.78 -1.44 17.17
C PRO A 856 -3.37 -1.93 16.84
N THR A 857 -3.13 -3.23 16.90
CA THR A 857 -1.80 -3.79 16.65
C THR A 857 -1.73 -4.50 15.28
N CYS A 858 -0.52 -4.78 14.79
CA CYS A 858 -0.34 -5.61 13.60
C CYS A 858 -1.03 -6.97 13.74
N SER A 859 -0.84 -7.65 14.88
CA SER A 859 -1.45 -8.97 15.12
C SER A 859 -2.97 -8.88 15.31
N SER A 860 -3.52 -7.80 15.90
CA SER A 860 -4.97 -7.64 15.99
C SER A 860 -5.63 -7.46 14.61
N THR A 861 -4.92 -6.80 13.70
CA THR A 861 -5.35 -6.65 12.31
C THR A 861 -5.32 -7.99 11.57
N GLN A 862 -4.26 -8.78 11.75
CA GLN A 862 -4.13 -10.11 11.12
C GLN A 862 -5.16 -11.11 11.66
N LEU A 863 -5.46 -11.06 12.95
CA LEU A 863 -6.47 -11.91 13.59
C LEU A 863 -7.92 -11.42 13.37
N GLY A 864 -8.12 -10.23 12.79
CA GLY A 864 -9.45 -9.68 12.53
C GLY A 864 -10.21 -9.24 13.79
N VAL A 865 -9.50 -8.89 14.88
CA VAL A 865 -10.11 -8.54 16.18
C VAL A 865 -10.21 -7.03 16.42
N ASN A 866 -9.95 -6.19 15.41
CA ASN A 866 -10.01 -4.73 15.57
C ASN A 866 -11.43 -4.21 15.88
N ASP A 867 -12.48 -4.85 15.32
CA ASP A 867 -13.87 -4.49 15.60
C ASP A 867 -14.26 -4.82 17.04
N ASP A 868 -13.77 -5.95 17.57
CA ASP A 868 -13.97 -6.33 18.98
C ASP A 868 -13.21 -5.37 19.91
N LEU A 869 -12.00 -4.97 19.54
CA LEU A 869 -11.21 -3.97 20.25
C LEU A 869 -11.96 -2.62 20.30
N MET A 870 -12.48 -2.18 19.16
CA MET A 870 -13.30 -0.95 19.09
C MET A 870 -14.59 -1.06 19.91
N ARG A 871 -15.25 -2.24 19.92
CA ARG A 871 -16.45 -2.49 20.73
C ARG A 871 -16.15 -2.37 22.23
N LEU A 872 -15.02 -2.91 22.70
CA LEU A 872 -14.59 -2.75 24.09
C LEU A 872 -14.24 -1.31 24.42
N ALA A 873 -13.57 -0.62 23.50
CA ALA A 873 -13.23 0.81 23.65
C ALA A 873 -14.50 1.68 23.75
N ALA A 874 -15.51 1.43 22.91
CA ALA A 874 -16.79 2.11 22.93
C ALA A 874 -17.63 1.79 24.20
N ALA A 875 -17.37 0.66 24.87
CA ALA A 875 -18.03 0.35 26.14
C ALA A 875 -17.48 1.20 27.31
N VAL A 876 -16.23 1.64 27.28
CA VAL A 876 -15.58 2.38 28.38
C VAL A 876 -15.39 3.87 28.10
N ALA A 877 -15.48 4.28 26.83
CA ALA A 877 -15.26 5.66 26.39
C ALA A 877 -16.40 6.18 25.51
N VAL A 878 -16.69 7.48 25.63
CA VAL A 878 -17.70 8.17 24.80
C VAL A 878 -17.20 8.29 23.36
N ASN A 879 -15.92 8.66 23.18
CA ASN A 879 -15.29 8.91 21.89
C ASN A 879 -13.98 8.10 21.75
N PRO A 880 -14.03 6.82 21.39
CA PRO A 880 -12.82 6.05 21.08
C PRO A 880 -12.32 6.39 19.68
N VAL A 881 -11.06 6.80 19.54
CA VAL A 881 -10.45 7.26 18.30
C VAL A 881 -9.21 6.45 17.96
N THR A 882 -9.20 5.82 16.80
CA THR A 882 -7.97 5.34 16.18
C THR A 882 -7.38 6.47 15.34
N PRO A 883 -6.12 6.90 15.59
CA PRO A 883 -5.48 7.95 14.80
C PRO A 883 -5.41 7.62 13.29
N ASP A 884 -5.54 8.63 12.44
CA ASP A 884 -5.47 8.44 10.97
C ASP A 884 -4.09 7.96 10.51
N SER A 885 -3.04 8.38 11.24
CA SER A 885 -1.65 7.98 10.99
C SER A 885 -1.31 6.62 11.61
N TRP A 886 -2.31 5.86 12.04
CA TRP A 886 -2.10 4.55 12.64
C TRP A 886 -1.27 3.61 11.73
N GLY A 887 -0.38 2.84 12.36
CA GLY A 887 0.42 1.81 11.75
C GLY A 887 1.07 0.89 12.79
N CYS A 888 1.84 -0.09 12.35
CA CYS A 888 2.61 -0.94 13.28
C CYS A 888 3.60 -0.08 14.07
N CYS A 889 3.65 -0.26 15.40
CA CYS A 889 4.57 0.49 16.28
C CYS A 889 6.06 0.13 16.07
N GLY A 890 6.38 -0.91 15.31
CA GLY A 890 7.76 -1.34 15.06
C GLY A 890 8.49 -1.93 16.28
N PHE A 891 7.84 -2.04 17.46
CA PHE A 891 8.50 -2.58 18.66
C PHE A 891 8.79 -4.08 18.56
N ALA A 892 7.88 -4.88 17.98
CA ALA A 892 8.06 -6.26 17.55
C ALA A 892 8.84 -7.15 18.55
N GLY A 893 8.32 -7.30 19.75
CA GLY A 893 8.96 -8.08 20.83
C GLY A 893 10.14 -7.35 21.45
N ASP A 894 11.37 -7.82 21.17
CA ASP A 894 12.61 -7.17 21.64
C ASP A 894 13.26 -6.26 20.59
N ARG A 895 12.73 -6.23 19.35
CA ARG A 895 13.32 -5.44 18.25
C ARG A 895 13.36 -3.96 18.56
N GLY A 896 12.31 -3.38 19.15
CA GLY A 896 12.29 -1.98 19.59
C GLY A 896 13.22 -1.63 20.76
N MET A 897 13.86 -2.64 21.38
CA MET A 897 14.94 -2.47 22.35
C MET A 897 16.32 -2.70 21.72
N LEU A 898 16.40 -3.50 20.65
CA LEU A 898 17.61 -3.69 19.86
C LEU A 898 17.80 -2.54 18.87
N HIS A 899 16.73 -2.12 18.20
CA HIS A 899 16.65 -1.07 17.19
C HIS A 899 15.58 -0.03 17.55
N PRO A 900 15.83 0.82 18.59
CA PRO A 900 14.86 1.83 19.03
C PRO A 900 14.52 2.86 17.96
N GLU A 901 15.42 3.09 16.99
CA GLU A 901 15.22 3.96 15.84
C GLU A 901 14.07 3.47 14.94
N LEU A 902 13.83 2.15 14.87
CA LEU A 902 12.71 1.59 14.11
C LEU A 902 11.35 1.99 14.74
N THR A 903 11.23 1.85 16.06
CA THR A 903 10.02 2.28 16.80
C THR A 903 9.82 3.79 16.68
N ALA A 904 10.88 4.58 16.87
CA ALA A 904 10.82 6.04 16.79
C ALA A 904 10.34 6.50 15.40
N SER A 905 10.88 5.94 14.32
CA SER A 905 10.47 6.25 12.94
C SER A 905 9.03 5.79 12.66
N ALA A 906 8.68 4.56 13.04
CA ALA A 906 7.38 3.96 12.76
C ALA A 906 6.22 4.71 13.43
N THR A 907 6.44 5.25 14.62
CA THR A 907 5.40 5.88 15.45
C THR A 907 5.34 7.40 15.34
N ALA A 908 6.32 8.05 14.71
CA ALA A 908 6.47 9.51 14.73
C ALA A 908 5.19 10.28 14.32
N ALA A 909 4.58 9.88 13.20
CA ALA A 909 3.36 10.54 12.71
C ALA A 909 2.16 10.30 13.63
N GLN A 910 1.97 9.05 14.10
CA GLN A 910 0.88 8.71 15.02
C GLN A 910 1.07 9.40 16.38
N ALA A 911 2.31 9.47 16.89
CA ALA A 911 2.59 10.14 18.15
C ALA A 911 2.25 11.63 18.10
N ALA A 912 2.62 12.32 17.01
CA ALA A 912 2.27 13.73 16.83
C ALA A 912 0.74 13.95 16.78
N GLU A 913 0.01 13.06 16.12
CA GLU A 913 -1.44 13.13 16.05
C GLU A 913 -2.10 12.88 17.42
N VAL A 914 -1.63 11.87 18.17
CA VAL A 914 -2.12 11.57 19.52
C VAL A 914 -1.83 12.71 20.50
N GLN A 915 -0.64 13.30 20.43
CA GLN A 915 -0.29 14.46 21.27
C GLN A 915 -1.18 15.69 21.00
N ALA A 916 -1.63 15.84 19.74
CA ALA A 916 -2.55 16.93 19.36
C ALA A 916 -4.03 16.62 19.71
N MET A 917 -4.37 15.37 20.05
CA MET A 917 -5.75 14.91 20.30
C MET A 917 -6.27 15.28 21.69
N ASP A 918 -5.38 15.55 22.67
CA ASP A 918 -5.70 15.78 24.09
C ASP A 918 -6.62 14.69 24.68
N ALA A 919 -6.23 13.42 24.50
CA ALA A 919 -7.02 12.27 24.93
C ALA A 919 -6.91 12.03 26.44
N ASP A 920 -8.02 11.70 27.12
CA ASP A 920 -8.06 11.42 28.56
C ASP A 920 -7.38 10.09 28.92
N ALA A 921 -7.39 9.13 27.98
CA ALA A 921 -6.77 7.83 28.18
C ALA A 921 -6.23 7.26 26.85
N HIS A 922 -5.33 6.28 26.97
CA HIS A 922 -4.67 5.65 25.84
C HIS A 922 -4.70 4.13 26.01
N ALA A 923 -5.11 3.41 24.97
CA ALA A 923 -5.22 1.95 25.03
C ALA A 923 -4.66 1.22 23.81
N SER A 924 -4.22 -0.01 24.07
CA SER A 924 -3.85 -1.00 23.05
C SER A 924 -4.26 -2.40 23.53
N CYS A 925 -3.83 -3.44 22.83
CA CYS A 925 -4.14 -4.84 23.15
C CYS A 925 -2.90 -5.75 23.19
N ASN A 926 -1.71 -5.16 23.33
CA ASN A 926 -0.47 -5.93 23.39
C ASN A 926 0.63 -5.17 24.11
N ARG A 927 1.22 -5.78 25.15
CA ARG A 927 2.20 -5.12 26.06
C ARG A 927 3.36 -4.42 25.33
N THR A 928 3.94 -5.03 24.30
CA THR A 928 5.05 -4.42 23.57
C THR A 928 4.63 -3.20 22.74
N CYS A 929 3.38 -3.18 22.25
CA CYS A 929 2.84 -2.00 21.59
C CYS A 929 2.49 -0.90 22.58
N GLU A 930 1.98 -1.25 23.78
CA GLU A 930 1.76 -0.29 24.88
C GLU A 930 3.08 0.42 25.24
N ILE A 931 4.17 -0.33 25.42
CA ILE A 931 5.50 0.23 25.69
C ILE A 931 5.97 1.12 24.54
N GLY A 932 5.85 0.66 23.29
CA GLY A 932 6.27 1.40 22.11
C GLY A 932 5.52 2.72 21.95
N MET A 933 4.21 2.71 22.14
CA MET A 933 3.38 3.91 22.06
C MET A 933 3.56 4.83 23.25
N THR A 934 3.74 4.31 24.46
CA THR A 934 4.09 5.12 25.64
C THR A 934 5.40 5.87 25.41
N ARG A 935 6.42 5.19 24.89
CA ARG A 935 7.70 5.80 24.50
C ARG A 935 7.54 6.92 23.48
N ALA A 936 6.72 6.69 22.46
CA ALA A 936 6.56 7.62 21.34
C ALA A 936 5.76 8.88 21.73
N THR A 937 4.68 8.70 22.51
CA THR A 937 3.75 9.79 22.84
C THR A 937 4.09 10.52 24.14
N GLY A 938 4.82 9.87 25.05
CA GLY A 938 4.98 10.32 26.43
C GLY A 938 3.74 10.07 27.31
N SER A 939 2.65 9.53 26.75
CA SER A 939 1.40 9.20 27.45
C SER A 939 1.31 7.71 27.72
N GLU A 940 0.81 7.32 28.89
CA GLU A 940 0.77 5.93 29.31
C GLU A 940 -0.30 5.14 28.54
N TYR A 941 0.11 4.18 27.71
CA TYR A 941 -0.78 3.23 27.05
C TYR A 941 -1.01 2.01 27.93
N ARG A 942 -2.28 1.61 28.06
CA ARG A 942 -2.73 0.48 28.87
C ARG A 942 -3.50 -0.55 28.04
N HIS A 943 -3.61 -1.77 28.53
CA HIS A 943 -4.42 -2.75 27.87
C HIS A 943 -5.92 -2.41 27.99
N ILE A 944 -6.70 -2.55 26.91
CA ILE A 944 -8.14 -2.21 26.91
C ILE A 944 -8.92 -2.98 28.00
N LEU A 945 -8.53 -4.23 28.31
CA LEU A 945 -9.17 -5.02 29.37
C LEU A 945 -8.89 -4.48 30.78
N GLU A 946 -7.79 -3.75 30.98
CA GLU A 946 -7.53 -3.07 32.26
C GLU A 946 -8.52 -1.93 32.44
N LEU A 947 -8.77 -1.14 31.41
CA LEU A 947 -9.74 -0.05 31.42
C LEU A 947 -11.17 -0.58 31.63
N LEU A 948 -11.52 -1.69 30.97
CA LEU A 948 -12.82 -2.34 31.15
C LEU A 948 -13.01 -2.85 32.59
N ALA A 949 -11.99 -3.51 33.16
CA ALA A 949 -12.08 -3.99 34.54
C ALA A 949 -12.27 -2.85 35.54
N GLU A 950 -11.55 -1.75 35.38
CA GLU A 950 -11.70 -0.56 36.24
C GLU A 950 -13.06 0.10 36.10
N ALA A 951 -13.61 0.18 34.87
CA ALA A 951 -14.93 0.78 34.63
C ALA A 951 -16.04 0.02 35.35
N VAL A 952 -15.94 -1.32 35.46
CA VAL A 952 -16.96 -2.14 36.12
C VAL A 952 -16.74 -2.33 37.62
N GLU A 953 -15.56 -2.08 38.18
CA GLU A 953 -15.23 -2.18 39.59
C GLU A 953 -15.57 -0.93 40.38
N SER A 954 -15.60 0.19 39.76
CA SER A 954 -15.87 1.50 40.33
C SER A 954 -17.32 1.95 40.19
#